data_5979aa9563cf22ec6ff687cdf55bf164
#
_entry.id   5979aa9563cf22ec6ff687cdf55bf164
#
_cell.length_a   1.000
_cell.length_b   1.000
_cell.length_c   1.000
_cell.angle_alpha   90.00
_cell.angle_beta   90.00
_cell.angle_gamma   90.00
#
_symmetry.space_group_name_H-M   'P 1'
#
loop_
_entity.id
_entity.type
_entity.pdbx_description
1 polymer ?
#
loop_
_entity_poly.entity_id
_entity_poly.type
_entity_poly.pdbx_seq_one_letter_code
_entity_poly.pdbx_strand_id
1 'polypeptide(L)'
;MNSIKQILLISTSIILSSIALIYYVYLLIVPTLPPLDNLADYRPKEPLQVFTKEGDLIAEFGEEHRDFIKIGNVPQKMINAIIATEDRRFFEHYGIDLIGIFRATYKTLLGISFEGASTITMQVARNFYLTSDKTLKRKISEILLSLEIEKHLSKEEILELYMNQIYLGQRSFGFNSAANTYFSKNLSELNTAEMALLAGLPKAPSRFNPFNNYDLAIKRQKDVLASMLRHGFIDESTYILALDQPINLKESKVKKDVDAEFIAEMVRKDLFDEFGEKIYSSGLKVFTTIKNKNQKLANQAVRDGIINYINRHQPREPDGFLDLENIALKHIDGNEEELIKEVTKYLKKFPTFSDFIPGIITKMQPLEIEVILKDGRIINVYKKGLKLIENDKNYEDQTEDYRRIKVGGIYHFIKNRNEWILTQLPEVESALIAMDPNTGEINALVGGFNFEKNKFNHITQAYRQPGSIFKPFIYSAAIEKGVTPATLVNDNFFFMTADELMTKENWEPKNYNDTYDGPTRLRVGLSKSKNMVAIRTLKYIDPKYAQDYVSRFGFDKQKIPPYLSLALGVAEVRPINLISAFAVFANGGYLKEPYYIDKIIDSNDRQIKLKSSITNEDTPRIIDPRNAFIMDSMLKDVIKDGTAKRARILKRTDIAGKTGTTNDLIDAWFVGYNPEHIALTWFGYDTPQSLGDQETGSRAALPIWIDYMKGALDGLPEKIYAEPEGIIPHKINPDDGTLTSNDDESGIYEYFYEEFYPKDNAFFMIN
;
A
#
# COMPACT_ATOMS: atom_id res chain seq x y z
N MET A 1 -27.77 62.38 53.89
CA MET A 1 -26.27 62.26 53.87
C MET A 1 -25.77 60.92 54.42
N ASN A 2 -26.42 60.28 55.40
CA ASN A 2 -25.95 58.99 55.98
C ASN A 2 -26.13 57.79 55.05
N SER A 3 -27.19 57.68 54.25
CA SER A 3 -27.47 56.58 53.35
C SER A 3 -26.49 56.52 52.14
N ILE A 4 -26.07 57.69 51.62
CA ILE A 4 -25.06 57.73 50.54
C ILE A 4 -23.69 57.30 51.05
N LYS A 5 -23.28 57.68 52.27
CA LYS A 5 -22.06 57.22 52.89
C LYS A 5 -22.05 55.68 53.14
N GLN A 6 -23.17 55.11 53.57
CA GLN A 6 -23.33 53.67 53.75
C GLN A 6 -23.25 52.89 52.44
N ILE A 7 -23.92 53.40 51.38
CA ILE A 7 -23.83 52.77 50.03
C ILE A 7 -22.38 52.81 49.50
N LEU A 8 -21.70 53.99 49.70
CA LEU A 8 -20.29 54.11 49.30
C LEU A 8 -19.38 53.16 50.06
N LEU A 9 -19.58 53.02 51.39
CA LEU A 9 -18.81 52.13 52.24
C LEU A 9 -19.05 50.65 51.85
N ILE A 10 -20.29 50.26 51.59
CA ILE A 10 -20.64 48.90 51.13
C ILE A 10 -20.03 48.59 49.73
N SER A 11 -20.17 49.58 48.82
CA SER A 11 -19.58 49.39 47.48
C SER A 11 -18.06 49.33 47.51
N THR A 12 -17.38 50.14 48.33
CA THR A 12 -15.92 50.07 48.52
C THR A 12 -15.49 48.76 49.16
N SER A 13 -16.23 48.26 50.17
CA SER A 13 -15.99 46.95 50.80
C SER A 13 -16.14 45.80 49.82
N ILE A 14 -17.16 45.83 48.98
CA ILE A 14 -17.38 44.81 47.92
C ILE A 14 -16.24 44.85 46.90
N ILE A 15 -15.79 46.04 46.48
CA ILE A 15 -14.67 46.19 45.53
C ILE A 15 -13.38 45.65 46.15
N LEU A 16 -13.05 46.02 47.40
CA LEU A 16 -11.86 45.52 48.07
C LEU A 16 -11.88 44.02 48.30
N SER A 17 -13.05 43.48 48.69
CA SER A 17 -13.20 42.02 48.83
C SER A 17 -13.06 41.31 47.50
N SER A 18 -13.57 41.86 46.41
CA SER A 18 -13.42 41.31 45.04
C SER A 18 -11.94 41.33 44.60
N ILE A 19 -11.22 42.42 44.86
CA ILE A 19 -9.80 42.55 44.55
C ILE A 19 -8.98 41.50 45.37
N ALA A 20 -9.27 41.38 46.67
CA ALA A 20 -8.62 40.39 47.52
C ALA A 20 -8.87 38.97 47.05
N LEU A 21 -10.12 38.64 46.63
CA LEU A 21 -10.46 37.36 46.07
C LEU A 21 -9.72 37.08 44.75
N ILE A 22 -9.68 38.08 43.85
CA ILE A 22 -8.94 37.95 42.60
C ILE A 22 -7.45 37.73 42.87
N TYR A 23 -6.89 38.47 43.80
CA TYR A 23 -5.47 38.31 44.18
C TYR A 23 -5.20 36.94 44.82
N TYR A 24 -6.10 36.46 45.67
CA TYR A 24 -5.99 35.11 46.25
C TYR A 24 -6.05 34.03 45.18
N VAL A 25 -7.00 34.12 44.22
CA VAL A 25 -7.09 33.20 43.09
C VAL A 25 -5.82 33.25 42.22
N TYR A 26 -5.28 34.47 42.00
CA TYR A 26 -4.01 34.64 41.28
C TYR A 26 -2.86 33.89 41.97
N LEU A 27 -2.70 34.06 43.31
CA LEU A 27 -1.65 33.36 44.06
C LEU A 27 -1.78 31.83 44.04
N LEU A 28 -3.00 31.30 43.93
CA LEU A 28 -3.25 29.86 43.89
C LEU A 28 -2.97 29.27 42.48
N ILE A 29 -3.20 30.02 41.42
CA ILE A 29 -3.14 29.49 40.06
C ILE A 29 -1.77 29.72 39.41
N VAL A 30 -1.15 30.89 39.62
CA VAL A 30 0.13 31.23 38.97
C VAL A 30 1.22 30.20 39.17
N PRO A 31 1.43 29.62 40.37
CA PRO A 31 2.46 28.57 40.55
C PRO A 31 2.17 27.26 39.81
N THR A 32 0.90 27.08 39.35
CA THR A 32 0.49 25.87 38.59
C THR A 32 0.53 26.08 37.08
N LEU A 33 0.87 27.29 36.62
CA LEU A 33 0.97 27.56 35.19
C LEU A 33 2.27 26.98 34.62
N PRO A 34 2.22 26.41 33.43
CA PRO A 34 3.41 25.91 32.74
C PRO A 34 4.32 27.09 32.32
N PRO A 35 5.65 26.89 32.28
CA PRO A 35 6.59 27.90 31.77
C PRO A 35 6.38 28.16 30.29
N LEU A 36 6.56 29.41 29.85
CA LEU A 36 6.32 29.87 28.47
C LEU A 36 7.57 29.71 27.58
N ASP A 37 8.65 29.15 28.08
CA ASP A 37 9.98 29.08 27.44
C ASP A 37 9.97 28.39 26.06
N ASN A 38 8.92 27.65 25.72
CA ASN A 38 8.83 26.86 24.48
C ASN A 38 7.99 27.50 23.36
N LEU A 39 7.40 28.69 23.56
CA LEU A 39 6.55 29.30 22.52
C LEU A 39 7.34 29.90 21.35
N ALA A 40 8.51 30.48 21.64
CA ALA A 40 9.37 31.07 20.61
C ALA A 40 10.05 30.02 19.73
N ASP A 41 10.27 28.80 20.28
CA ASP A 41 10.89 27.67 19.59
C ASP A 41 9.88 26.56 19.19
N TYR A 42 8.60 26.90 19.12
CA TYR A 42 7.57 25.93 18.75
C TYR A 42 7.85 25.34 17.38
N ARG A 43 8.17 24.06 17.34
CA ARG A 43 8.20 23.25 16.11
C ARG A 43 6.90 22.45 16.05
N PRO A 44 6.11 22.57 14.97
CA PRO A 44 4.95 21.71 14.74
C PRO A 44 5.36 20.24 14.82
N LYS A 45 4.46 19.39 15.32
CA LYS A 45 4.64 17.94 15.17
C LYS A 45 4.66 17.62 13.68
N GLU A 46 5.76 17.12 13.18
CA GLU A 46 5.90 16.70 11.79
C GLU A 46 5.64 15.20 11.69
N PRO A 47 4.83 14.75 10.70
CA PRO A 47 4.54 13.35 10.50
C PRO A 47 5.76 12.56 10.03
N LEU A 48 5.72 11.24 10.18
CA LEU A 48 6.63 10.32 9.50
C LEU A 48 6.34 10.34 8.01
N GLN A 49 7.34 10.60 7.19
CA GLN A 49 7.25 10.58 5.74
C GLN A 49 8.09 9.45 5.17
N VAL A 50 7.51 8.69 4.23
CA VAL A 50 8.17 7.56 3.57
C VAL A 50 8.30 7.87 2.08
N PHE A 51 9.52 7.78 1.57
CA PHE A 51 9.88 8.13 0.20
C PHE A 51 10.46 6.94 -0.55
N THR A 52 10.38 6.97 -1.87
CA THR A 52 11.14 6.09 -2.77
C THR A 52 12.63 6.42 -2.74
N LYS A 53 13.44 5.62 -3.43
CA LYS A 53 14.89 5.87 -3.57
C LYS A 53 15.16 7.21 -4.27
N GLU A 54 14.29 7.61 -5.20
CA GLU A 54 14.37 8.86 -5.95
C GLU A 54 13.82 10.07 -5.19
N GLY A 55 13.11 9.86 -4.06
CA GLY A 55 12.59 10.93 -3.23
C GLY A 55 11.12 11.29 -3.48
N ASP A 56 10.37 10.46 -4.21
CA ASP A 56 8.93 10.64 -4.39
C ASP A 56 8.16 10.09 -3.17
N LEU A 57 7.12 10.79 -2.75
CA LEU A 57 6.35 10.46 -1.55
C LEU A 57 5.49 9.21 -1.77
N ILE A 58 5.68 8.19 -0.91
CA ILE A 58 4.86 6.98 -0.84
C ILE A 58 3.72 7.15 0.16
N ALA A 59 4.05 7.58 1.38
CA ALA A 59 3.06 7.74 2.45
C ALA A 59 3.52 8.74 3.51
N GLU A 60 2.52 9.26 4.24
CA GLU A 60 2.71 10.09 5.40
C GLU A 60 1.89 9.52 6.57
N PHE A 61 2.53 9.35 7.73
CA PHE A 61 1.91 8.81 8.93
C PHE A 61 1.99 9.84 10.06
N GLY A 62 0.85 10.37 10.45
CA GLY A 62 0.71 11.31 11.55
C GLY A 62 -0.75 11.41 11.97
N GLU A 63 -0.98 11.82 13.22
CA GLU A 63 -2.32 12.08 13.72
C GLU A 63 -2.87 13.41 13.21
N GLU A 64 -1.97 14.32 12.83
CA GLU A 64 -2.24 15.70 12.52
C GLU A 64 -1.62 16.07 11.16
N HIS A 65 -2.43 16.59 10.25
CA HIS A 65 -1.94 17.24 9.04
C HIS A 65 -1.63 18.70 9.39
N ARG A 66 -0.35 19.06 9.39
CA ARG A 66 0.14 20.43 9.66
C ARG A 66 1.02 20.89 8.52
N ASP A 67 0.66 22.04 7.99
CA ASP A 67 1.39 22.72 6.92
C ASP A 67 1.62 24.16 7.39
N PHE A 68 2.81 24.42 7.90
CA PHE A 68 3.16 25.69 8.56
C PHE A 68 3.21 26.82 7.56
N ILE A 69 2.58 27.94 7.91
CA ILE A 69 2.60 29.17 7.12
C ILE A 69 3.07 30.35 7.98
N LYS A 70 4.06 31.12 7.49
CA LYS A 70 4.45 32.38 8.12
C LYS A 70 3.36 33.44 7.90
N ILE A 71 3.12 34.28 8.90
CA ILE A 71 2.07 35.29 8.84
C ILE A 71 2.20 36.24 7.65
N GLY A 72 3.43 36.58 7.23
CA GLY A 72 3.70 37.38 6.04
C GLY A 72 3.26 36.76 4.71
N ASN A 73 3.03 35.45 4.67
CA ASN A 73 2.54 34.72 3.49
C ASN A 73 1.02 34.50 3.51
N VAL A 74 0.33 34.92 4.58
CA VAL A 74 -1.12 34.77 4.72
C VAL A 74 -1.83 35.90 4.00
N PRO A 75 -2.80 35.61 3.12
CA PRO A 75 -3.62 36.66 2.49
C PRO A 75 -4.33 37.55 3.53
N GLN A 76 -4.27 38.86 3.36
CA GLN A 76 -4.92 39.80 4.28
C GLN A 76 -6.43 39.54 4.44
N LYS A 77 -7.10 39.09 3.36
CA LYS A 77 -8.53 38.72 3.41
C LYS A 77 -8.79 37.54 4.36
N MET A 78 -7.85 36.59 4.47
CA MET A 78 -7.97 35.47 5.41
C MET A 78 -7.80 35.93 6.86
N ILE A 79 -6.82 36.81 7.13
CA ILE A 79 -6.63 37.44 8.43
C ILE A 79 -7.90 38.20 8.84
N ASN A 80 -8.44 38.98 7.91
CA ASN A 80 -9.67 39.75 8.13
C ASN A 80 -10.89 38.85 8.44
N ALA A 81 -11.01 37.71 7.74
CA ALA A 81 -12.10 36.75 7.98
C ALA A 81 -12.01 36.13 9.39
N ILE A 82 -10.81 35.76 9.83
CA ILE A 82 -10.56 35.24 11.17
C ILE A 82 -10.90 36.29 12.24
N ILE A 83 -10.34 37.49 12.10
CA ILE A 83 -10.53 38.57 13.07
C ILE A 83 -12.02 38.96 13.15
N ALA A 84 -12.71 39.10 12.01
CA ALA A 84 -14.13 39.41 11.97
C ALA A 84 -15.01 38.37 12.70
N THR A 85 -14.52 37.14 12.81
CA THR A 85 -15.28 36.01 13.32
C THR A 85 -14.95 35.67 14.76
N GLU A 86 -13.65 35.62 15.09
CA GLU A 86 -13.16 35.10 16.35
C GLU A 86 -12.85 36.21 17.36
N ASP A 87 -12.25 37.32 16.91
CA ASP A 87 -11.79 38.39 17.81
C ASP A 87 -11.63 39.70 17.07
N ARG A 88 -12.75 40.40 16.85
CA ARG A 88 -12.79 41.62 16.01
C ARG A 88 -11.91 42.77 16.50
N ARG A 89 -11.54 42.79 17.79
CA ARG A 89 -10.70 43.84 18.41
C ARG A 89 -9.34 43.30 18.81
N PHE A 90 -8.89 42.25 18.19
CA PHE A 90 -7.64 41.55 18.47
C PHE A 90 -6.45 42.50 18.61
N PHE A 91 -6.34 43.51 17.75
CA PHE A 91 -5.25 44.49 17.77
C PHE A 91 -5.43 45.62 18.80
N GLU A 92 -6.59 45.68 19.49
CA GLU A 92 -6.93 46.78 20.41
C GLU A 92 -6.80 46.42 21.89
N HIS A 93 -6.72 45.15 22.23
CA HIS A 93 -6.64 44.65 23.61
C HIS A 93 -5.37 43.85 23.88
N TYR A 94 -5.04 43.68 25.16
CA TYR A 94 -3.88 42.91 25.64
C TYR A 94 -4.35 41.55 26.22
N GLY A 95 -4.58 40.57 25.36
CA GLY A 95 -4.94 39.21 25.73
C GLY A 95 -6.41 39.02 26.13
N ILE A 96 -7.06 40.01 26.69
CA ILE A 96 -8.43 39.97 27.18
C ILE A 96 -9.23 41.15 26.61
N ASP A 97 -10.38 40.87 25.97
CA ASP A 97 -11.33 41.88 25.53
C ASP A 97 -12.37 42.17 26.62
N LEU A 98 -12.09 43.12 27.54
CA LEU A 98 -12.99 43.48 28.63
C LEU A 98 -14.33 44.04 28.11
N ILE A 99 -14.32 44.83 27.02
CA ILE A 99 -15.53 45.37 26.40
C ILE A 99 -16.35 44.25 25.74
N GLY A 100 -15.69 43.29 25.11
CA GLY A 100 -16.31 42.09 24.57
C GLY A 100 -16.97 41.23 25.64
N ILE A 101 -16.30 41.02 26.78
CA ILE A 101 -16.85 40.29 27.93
C ILE A 101 -18.10 41.01 28.47
N PHE A 102 -18.03 42.29 28.68
CA PHE A 102 -19.18 43.08 29.17
C PHE A 102 -20.38 43.00 28.21
N ARG A 103 -20.13 43.17 26.92
CA ARG A 103 -21.16 43.03 25.86
C ARG A 103 -21.78 41.65 25.82
N ALA A 104 -20.97 40.59 25.86
CA ALA A 104 -21.44 39.20 25.84
C ALA A 104 -22.28 38.86 27.08
N THR A 105 -21.83 39.31 28.25
CA THR A 105 -22.55 39.15 29.52
C THR A 105 -23.90 39.89 29.49
N TYR A 106 -23.93 41.14 29.00
CA TYR A 106 -25.16 41.93 28.87
C TYR A 106 -26.17 41.27 27.93
N LYS A 107 -25.74 40.82 26.75
CA LYS A 107 -26.62 40.12 25.79
C LYS A 107 -27.16 38.79 26.33
N THR A 108 -26.32 38.04 27.05
CA THR A 108 -26.71 36.77 27.68
C THR A 108 -27.74 37.00 28.79
N LEU A 109 -27.55 38.04 29.64
CA LEU A 109 -28.49 38.39 30.70
C LEU A 109 -29.84 38.81 30.15
N LEU A 110 -29.87 39.47 28.99
CA LEU A 110 -31.11 39.88 28.32
C LEU A 110 -31.75 38.79 27.47
N GLY A 111 -31.15 37.61 27.39
CA GLY A 111 -31.66 36.49 26.58
C GLY A 111 -31.59 36.70 25.06
N ILE A 112 -30.82 37.69 24.58
CA ILE A 112 -30.74 38.08 23.15
C ILE A 112 -29.90 37.14 22.34
N SER A 113 -28.72 36.76 22.84
CA SER A 113 -27.80 35.79 22.17
C SER A 113 -26.69 35.34 23.10
N PHE A 114 -26.23 34.10 22.91
CA PHE A 114 -24.99 33.57 23.50
C PHE A 114 -23.80 33.96 22.61
N GLU A 115 -23.02 34.96 22.97
CA GLU A 115 -21.77 35.33 22.30
C GLU A 115 -20.58 34.78 23.09
N GLY A 116 -19.59 34.22 22.38
CA GLY A 116 -18.31 33.81 22.98
C GLY A 116 -17.47 35.09 23.29
N ALA A 117 -16.84 35.09 24.45
CA ALA A 117 -15.96 36.19 24.89
C ALA A 117 -14.48 35.73 24.97
N SER A 118 -14.09 34.66 24.33
CA SER A 118 -12.72 34.21 24.31
C SER A 118 -11.97 34.88 23.15
N THR A 119 -10.80 35.44 23.44
CA THR A 119 -9.92 36.08 22.45
C THR A 119 -9.07 35.07 21.71
N ILE A 120 -8.46 35.45 20.60
CA ILE A 120 -7.48 34.63 19.87
C ILE A 120 -6.33 34.24 20.80
N THR A 121 -5.79 35.16 21.60
CA THR A 121 -4.72 34.89 22.57
C THR A 121 -5.13 33.87 23.62
N MET A 122 -6.36 33.92 24.13
CA MET A 122 -6.90 32.89 25.04
C MET A 122 -7.03 31.53 24.37
N GLN A 123 -7.36 31.48 23.08
CA GLN A 123 -7.42 30.25 22.33
C GLN A 123 -6.02 29.67 22.09
N VAL A 124 -5.01 30.50 21.83
CA VAL A 124 -3.60 30.10 21.78
C VAL A 124 -3.18 29.51 23.13
N ALA A 125 -3.42 30.26 24.25
CA ALA A 125 -3.12 29.77 25.59
C ALA A 125 -3.73 28.38 25.88
N ARG A 126 -5.00 28.20 25.51
CA ARG A 126 -5.71 26.93 25.68
C ARG A 126 -5.07 25.80 24.85
N ASN A 127 -4.80 26.06 23.58
CA ASN A 127 -4.36 25.01 22.64
C ASN A 127 -2.93 24.54 22.90
N PHE A 128 -2.07 25.39 23.49
CA PHE A 128 -0.68 25.06 23.77
C PHE A 128 -0.45 24.49 25.17
N TYR A 129 -1.22 24.95 26.16
CA TYR A 129 -0.86 24.73 27.57
C TYR A 129 -1.92 24.05 28.42
N LEU A 130 -3.18 23.95 27.92
CA LEU A 130 -4.29 23.50 28.76
C LEU A 130 -4.99 22.29 28.15
N THR A 131 -5.63 21.51 29.01
CA THR A 131 -6.45 20.36 28.61
C THR A 131 -7.83 20.79 28.08
N SER A 132 -8.56 19.87 27.43
CA SER A 132 -9.90 20.11 26.90
C SER A 132 -11.00 20.23 27.95
N ASP A 133 -10.68 20.07 29.25
CA ASP A 133 -11.64 20.08 30.36
C ASP A 133 -12.35 21.41 30.49
N LYS A 134 -13.67 21.39 30.63
CA LYS A 134 -14.49 22.59 30.78
C LYS A 134 -14.62 23.01 32.27
N THR A 135 -13.52 23.46 32.87
CA THR A 135 -13.51 23.89 34.28
C THR A 135 -13.29 25.38 34.43
N LEU A 136 -13.77 25.95 35.55
CA LEU A 136 -13.54 27.37 35.90
C LEU A 136 -12.03 27.64 36.09
N LYS A 137 -11.31 26.73 36.74
CA LYS A 137 -9.85 26.81 36.92
C LYS A 137 -9.14 26.96 35.58
N ARG A 138 -9.48 26.12 34.57
CA ARG A 138 -8.92 26.24 33.24
C ARG A 138 -9.21 27.61 32.60
N LYS A 139 -10.43 28.11 32.75
CA LYS A 139 -10.78 29.43 32.18
C LYS A 139 -10.00 30.59 32.80
N ILE A 140 -9.72 30.54 34.11
CA ILE A 140 -8.86 31.51 34.77
C ILE A 140 -7.40 31.35 34.31
N SER A 141 -6.92 30.12 34.14
CA SER A 141 -5.58 29.84 33.57
C SER A 141 -5.44 30.38 32.15
N GLU A 142 -6.47 30.23 31.28
CA GLU A 142 -6.48 30.85 29.94
C GLU A 142 -6.28 32.35 30.00
N ILE A 143 -6.98 33.02 30.91
CA ILE A 143 -6.90 34.46 31.10
C ILE A 143 -5.49 34.89 31.54
N LEU A 144 -4.93 34.24 32.55
CA LEU A 144 -3.62 34.57 33.07
C LEU A 144 -2.50 34.28 32.04
N LEU A 145 -2.56 33.13 31.36
CA LEU A 145 -1.63 32.81 30.29
C LEU A 145 -1.72 33.77 29.12
N SER A 146 -2.95 34.22 28.73
CA SER A 146 -3.11 35.16 27.62
C SER A 146 -2.47 36.52 27.93
N LEU A 147 -2.54 36.99 29.16
CA LEU A 147 -1.83 38.19 29.58
C LEU A 147 -0.31 38.05 29.55
N GLU A 148 0.17 36.88 29.90
CA GLU A 148 1.61 36.59 29.90
C GLU A 148 2.16 36.40 28.47
N ILE A 149 1.41 35.75 27.57
CA ILE A 149 1.76 35.58 26.15
C ILE A 149 1.89 36.97 25.48
N GLU A 150 0.99 37.89 25.71
CA GLU A 150 1.00 39.25 25.13
C GLU A 150 2.16 40.13 25.63
N LYS A 151 2.84 39.76 26.71
CA LYS A 151 4.07 40.44 27.15
C LYS A 151 5.30 40.00 26.37
N HIS A 152 5.28 38.79 25.83
CA HIS A 152 6.44 38.15 25.23
C HIS A 152 6.36 38.09 23.69
N LEU A 153 5.15 38.08 23.11
CA LEU A 153 4.90 37.94 21.69
C LEU A 153 4.13 39.14 21.12
N SER A 154 4.44 39.53 19.90
CA SER A 154 3.66 40.52 19.12
C SER A 154 2.32 39.93 18.68
N LYS A 155 1.42 40.79 18.26
CA LYS A 155 0.10 40.39 17.73
C LYS A 155 0.22 39.49 16.49
N GLU A 156 1.18 39.79 15.65
CA GLU A 156 1.48 39.02 14.45
C GLU A 156 1.98 37.61 14.79
N GLU A 157 2.88 37.47 15.77
CA GLU A 157 3.35 36.19 16.25
C GLU A 157 2.25 35.35 16.90
N ILE A 158 1.38 36.00 17.73
CA ILE A 158 0.23 35.32 18.31
C ILE A 158 -0.75 34.82 17.24
N LEU A 159 -0.99 35.64 16.20
CA LEU A 159 -1.86 35.26 15.09
C LEU A 159 -1.24 34.13 14.26
N GLU A 160 0.08 34.16 14.05
CA GLU A 160 0.82 33.07 13.38
C GLU A 160 0.66 31.75 14.13
N LEU A 161 0.85 31.76 15.46
CA LEU A 161 0.64 30.59 16.30
C LEU A 161 -0.81 30.09 16.23
N TYR A 162 -1.79 31.00 16.30
CA TYR A 162 -3.19 30.63 16.18
C TYR A 162 -3.50 29.95 14.84
N MET A 163 -3.05 30.57 13.74
CA MET A 163 -3.34 30.11 12.39
C MET A 163 -2.72 28.76 12.08
N ASN A 164 -1.61 28.41 12.72
CA ASN A 164 -0.92 27.13 12.52
C ASN A 164 -1.38 26.02 13.50
N GLN A 165 -2.04 26.38 14.63
CA GLN A 165 -2.37 25.42 15.68
C GLN A 165 -3.83 25.03 15.75
N ILE A 166 -4.74 25.88 15.26
CA ILE A 166 -6.18 25.65 15.43
C ILE A 166 -6.65 24.42 14.66
N TYR A 167 -7.44 23.56 15.33
CA TYR A 167 -8.06 22.40 14.69
C TYR A 167 -9.26 22.82 13.84
N LEU A 168 -9.29 22.37 12.57
CA LEU A 168 -10.30 22.75 11.58
C LEU A 168 -11.11 21.57 11.01
N GLY A 169 -11.00 20.41 11.63
CA GLY A 169 -11.67 19.19 11.15
C GLY A 169 -10.79 18.35 10.20
N GLN A 170 -11.22 17.13 9.87
CA GLN A 170 -10.49 16.21 8.97
C GLN A 170 -8.99 16.05 9.32
N ARG A 171 -8.65 16.00 10.61
CA ARG A 171 -7.28 15.96 11.14
C ARG A 171 -6.41 17.14 10.72
N SER A 172 -7.01 18.23 10.16
CA SER A 172 -6.28 19.43 9.74
C SER A 172 -6.08 20.37 10.89
N PHE A 173 -4.83 20.68 11.18
CA PHE A 173 -4.41 21.68 12.15
C PHE A 173 -3.73 22.83 11.39
N GLY A 174 -4.27 24.04 11.56
CA GLY A 174 -3.87 25.23 10.84
C GLY A 174 -4.63 25.44 9.52
N PHE A 175 -4.70 26.72 9.13
CA PHE A 175 -5.51 27.16 7.98
C PHE A 175 -4.91 26.71 6.63
N ASN A 176 -3.58 26.63 6.51
CA ASN A 176 -2.97 26.20 5.26
C ASN A 176 -3.23 24.71 5.01
N SER A 177 -3.09 23.86 6.04
CA SER A 177 -3.46 22.46 5.98
C SER A 177 -4.95 22.26 5.68
N ALA A 178 -5.84 23.09 6.27
CA ALA A 178 -7.27 23.02 5.98
C ALA A 178 -7.59 23.45 4.54
N ALA A 179 -6.92 24.46 4.00
CA ALA A 179 -7.07 24.88 2.60
C ALA A 179 -6.73 23.72 1.64
N ASN A 180 -5.65 23.02 1.92
CA ASN A 180 -5.27 21.85 1.16
C ASN A 180 -6.30 20.72 1.33
N THR A 181 -6.69 20.40 2.57
CA THR A 181 -7.63 19.29 2.87
C THR A 181 -9.00 19.48 2.23
N TYR A 182 -9.57 20.70 2.28
CA TYR A 182 -10.93 20.93 1.80
C TYR A 182 -11.02 21.33 0.32
N PHE A 183 -9.96 21.95 -0.23
CA PHE A 183 -9.99 22.53 -1.58
C PHE A 183 -8.87 22.04 -2.49
N SER A 184 -7.87 21.32 -1.99
CA SER A 184 -6.63 20.96 -2.73
C SER A 184 -5.93 22.21 -3.28
N LYS A 185 -5.86 23.28 -2.47
CA LYS A 185 -5.29 24.59 -2.80
C LYS A 185 -4.39 25.06 -1.66
N ASN A 186 -3.39 25.88 -1.99
CA ASN A 186 -2.68 26.66 -0.99
C ASN A 186 -3.60 27.78 -0.45
N LEU A 187 -3.33 28.26 0.77
CA LEU A 187 -4.15 29.31 1.40
C LEU A 187 -4.23 30.59 0.56
N SER A 188 -3.17 30.92 -0.19
CA SER A 188 -3.09 32.08 -1.09
C SER A 188 -3.96 31.96 -2.35
N GLU A 189 -4.38 30.75 -2.72
CA GLU A 189 -5.17 30.48 -3.93
C GLU A 189 -6.68 30.47 -3.66
N LEU A 190 -7.07 30.59 -2.38
CA LEU A 190 -8.47 30.57 -1.98
C LEU A 190 -9.18 31.85 -2.39
N ASN A 191 -10.43 31.72 -2.85
CA ASN A 191 -11.31 32.86 -3.03
C ASN A 191 -11.94 33.32 -1.71
N THR A 192 -12.63 34.46 -1.72
CA THR A 192 -13.22 35.05 -0.52
C THR A 192 -14.27 34.17 0.17
N ALA A 193 -15.04 33.42 -0.62
CA ALA A 193 -16.03 32.47 -0.12
C ALA A 193 -15.40 31.28 0.58
N GLU A 194 -14.34 30.71 0.02
CA GLU A 194 -13.56 29.61 0.58
C GLU A 194 -12.84 30.04 1.88
N MET A 195 -12.23 31.24 1.89
CA MET A 195 -11.62 31.81 3.10
C MET A 195 -12.63 31.99 4.23
N ALA A 196 -13.84 32.50 3.92
CA ALA A 196 -14.91 32.67 4.90
C ALA A 196 -15.42 31.32 5.44
N LEU A 197 -15.48 30.30 4.62
CA LEU A 197 -15.83 28.94 5.06
C LEU A 197 -14.81 28.45 6.09
N LEU A 198 -13.51 28.50 5.78
CA LEU A 198 -12.46 28.08 6.71
C LEU A 198 -12.48 28.86 8.01
N ALA A 199 -12.64 30.22 7.95
CA ALA A 199 -12.74 31.08 9.14
C ALA A 199 -13.97 30.76 10.02
N GLY A 200 -14.97 30.08 9.47
CA GLY A 200 -16.14 29.61 10.20
C GLY A 200 -15.95 28.34 11.01
N LEU A 201 -14.95 27.53 10.68
CA LEU A 201 -14.73 26.18 11.24
C LEU A 201 -14.30 26.16 12.72
N PRO A 202 -13.43 27.07 13.22
CA PRO A 202 -12.90 27.00 14.59
C PRO A 202 -13.96 26.89 15.67
N LYS A 203 -15.14 27.48 15.47
CA LYS A 203 -16.26 27.47 16.42
C LYS A 203 -16.73 26.05 16.78
N ALA A 204 -16.83 25.14 15.80
CA ALA A 204 -17.21 23.76 15.99
C ALA A 204 -16.79 22.92 14.75
N PRO A 205 -15.52 22.54 14.62
CA PRO A 205 -14.95 21.95 13.41
C PRO A 205 -15.68 20.71 12.92
N SER A 206 -16.04 19.81 13.82
CA SER A 206 -16.77 18.57 13.45
C SER A 206 -18.21 18.85 13.00
N ARG A 207 -18.87 19.86 13.57
CA ARG A 207 -20.27 20.22 13.24
C ARG A 207 -20.36 20.98 11.92
N PHE A 208 -19.41 21.88 11.65
CA PHE A 208 -19.36 22.69 10.44
C PHE A 208 -18.49 22.10 9.34
N ASN A 209 -18.09 20.82 9.47
CA ASN A 209 -17.33 20.12 8.44
C ASN A 209 -18.14 20.06 7.14
N PRO A 210 -17.66 20.65 6.03
CA PRO A 210 -18.43 20.73 4.79
C PRO A 210 -18.59 19.39 4.07
N PHE A 211 -17.72 18.39 4.31
CA PHE A 211 -17.89 17.03 3.78
C PHE A 211 -19.05 16.28 4.44
N ASN A 212 -19.30 16.55 5.75
CA ASN A 212 -20.33 15.83 6.50
C ASN A 212 -21.64 16.63 6.57
N ASN A 213 -21.57 17.97 6.65
CA ASN A 213 -22.70 18.86 6.89
C ASN A 213 -22.62 20.12 6.03
N TYR A 214 -22.71 19.93 4.71
CA TYR A 214 -22.52 21.00 3.73
C TYR A 214 -23.41 22.24 4.00
N ASP A 215 -24.72 22.03 4.20
CA ASP A 215 -25.68 23.14 4.40
C ASP A 215 -25.37 23.97 5.66
N LEU A 216 -24.95 23.31 6.75
CA LEU A 216 -24.54 23.98 7.97
C LEU A 216 -23.22 24.74 7.78
N ALA A 217 -22.29 24.21 7.02
CA ALA A 217 -21.05 24.88 6.69
C ALA A 217 -21.28 26.13 5.84
N ILE A 218 -22.15 26.07 4.83
CA ILE A 218 -22.53 27.21 3.98
C ILE A 218 -23.30 28.27 4.79
N LYS A 219 -24.20 27.84 5.67
CA LYS A 219 -24.87 28.79 6.58
C LYS A 219 -23.86 29.55 7.45
N ARG A 220 -22.88 28.81 8.01
CA ARG A 220 -21.81 29.43 8.82
C ARG A 220 -20.90 30.33 8.01
N GLN A 221 -20.55 29.96 6.78
CA GLN A 221 -19.80 30.79 5.83
C GLN A 221 -20.51 32.14 5.59
N LYS A 222 -21.83 32.12 5.33
CA LYS A 222 -22.64 33.33 5.15
C LYS A 222 -22.62 34.21 6.40
N ASP A 223 -22.66 33.66 7.61
CA ASP A 223 -22.52 34.39 8.86
C ASP A 223 -21.16 35.10 8.94
N VAL A 224 -20.08 34.45 8.50
CA VAL A 224 -18.73 35.03 8.45
C VAL A 224 -18.66 36.17 7.45
N LEU A 225 -19.14 35.98 6.21
CA LEU A 225 -19.20 37.05 5.20
C LEU A 225 -19.99 38.25 5.68
N ALA A 226 -21.15 38.04 6.30
CA ALA A 226 -21.95 39.09 6.89
C ALA A 226 -21.22 39.83 8.04
N SER A 227 -20.39 39.13 8.82
CA SER A 227 -19.54 39.72 9.84
C SER A 227 -18.43 40.58 9.22
N MET A 228 -17.79 40.10 8.16
CA MET A 228 -16.76 40.85 7.43
C MET A 228 -17.31 42.14 6.84
N LEU A 229 -18.50 42.10 6.21
CA LEU A 229 -19.17 43.32 5.70
C LEU A 229 -19.50 44.28 6.81
N ARG A 230 -20.15 43.82 7.89
CA ARG A 230 -20.59 44.65 9.04
C ARG A 230 -19.43 45.39 9.69
N HIS A 231 -18.25 44.82 9.67
CA HIS A 231 -17.06 45.38 10.29
C HIS A 231 -16.11 46.08 9.31
N GLY A 232 -16.52 46.24 8.04
CA GLY A 232 -15.77 46.98 7.03
C GLY A 232 -14.53 46.28 6.50
N PHE A 233 -14.40 44.93 6.68
CA PHE A 233 -13.30 44.14 6.14
C PHE A 233 -13.49 43.81 4.66
N ILE A 234 -14.71 43.83 4.16
CA ILE A 234 -15.07 43.75 2.74
C ILE A 234 -16.15 44.79 2.43
N ASP A 235 -16.22 45.21 1.17
CA ASP A 235 -17.30 46.06 0.66
C ASP A 235 -18.52 45.22 0.22
N GLU A 236 -19.64 45.89 -0.07
CA GLU A 236 -20.90 45.27 -0.46
C GLU A 236 -20.76 44.47 -1.78
N SER A 237 -19.98 44.97 -2.72
CA SER A 237 -19.74 44.31 -4.00
C SER A 237 -18.99 42.96 -3.81
N THR A 238 -17.96 42.94 -2.99
CA THR A 238 -17.21 41.71 -2.63
C THR A 238 -18.10 40.75 -1.86
N TYR A 239 -18.98 41.23 -0.98
CA TYR A 239 -19.92 40.40 -0.24
C TYR A 239 -20.88 39.66 -1.18
N ILE A 240 -21.53 40.39 -2.11
CA ILE A 240 -22.47 39.82 -3.08
C ILE A 240 -21.77 38.79 -3.97
N LEU A 241 -20.61 39.15 -4.52
CA LEU A 241 -19.81 38.21 -5.34
C LEU A 241 -19.44 36.94 -4.56
N ALA A 242 -19.06 37.06 -3.29
CA ALA A 242 -18.68 35.92 -2.48
C ALA A 242 -19.86 34.98 -2.13
N LEU A 243 -21.10 35.52 -2.04
CA LEU A 243 -22.29 34.69 -1.83
C LEU A 243 -22.64 33.81 -3.02
N ASP A 244 -22.35 34.28 -4.26
CA ASP A 244 -22.61 33.57 -5.50
C ASP A 244 -21.45 32.66 -5.93
N GLN A 245 -20.29 32.77 -5.31
CA GLN A 245 -19.13 31.91 -5.60
C GLN A 245 -19.40 30.46 -5.19
N PRO A 246 -19.26 29.49 -6.12
CA PRO A 246 -19.43 28.09 -5.79
C PRO A 246 -18.29 27.58 -4.88
N ILE A 247 -18.66 26.82 -3.87
CA ILE A 247 -17.72 26.12 -2.99
C ILE A 247 -17.44 24.73 -3.59
N ASN A 248 -16.30 24.61 -4.25
CA ASN A 248 -15.87 23.37 -4.88
C ASN A 248 -14.99 22.56 -3.92
N LEU A 249 -15.62 21.75 -3.08
CA LEU A 249 -14.89 20.84 -2.20
C LEU A 249 -14.16 19.79 -3.03
N LYS A 250 -12.88 19.62 -2.75
CA LYS A 250 -12.06 18.54 -3.26
C LYS A 250 -11.38 17.89 -2.06
N GLU A 251 -11.72 16.65 -1.79
CA GLU A 251 -11.01 15.90 -0.78
C GLU A 251 -9.57 15.72 -1.24
N SER A 252 -8.64 16.42 -0.60
CA SER A 252 -7.23 16.18 -0.80
C SER A 252 -6.89 14.84 -0.14
N LYS A 253 -6.80 13.81 -0.94
CA LYS A 253 -5.94 12.67 -0.58
C LYS A 253 -4.52 13.23 -0.58
N VAL A 254 -3.74 13.00 0.49
CA VAL A 254 -2.29 13.28 0.48
C VAL A 254 -1.78 12.78 -0.86
N LYS A 255 -1.23 13.70 -1.67
CA LYS A 255 -0.87 13.39 -3.05
C LYS A 255 0.30 12.42 -2.99
N LYS A 256 0.00 11.15 -3.08
CA LYS A 256 0.99 10.09 -3.23
C LYS A 256 1.53 10.17 -4.65
N ASP A 257 2.83 10.13 -4.77
CA ASP A 257 3.49 10.12 -6.08
C ASP A 257 3.62 8.69 -6.62
N VAL A 258 3.68 7.72 -5.69
CA VAL A 258 3.84 6.28 -5.99
C VAL A 258 2.99 5.44 -5.04
N ASP A 259 2.26 4.47 -5.59
CA ASP A 259 1.50 3.48 -4.82
C ASP A 259 2.43 2.36 -4.34
N ALA A 260 2.85 2.42 -3.07
CA ALA A 260 3.70 1.43 -2.40
C ALA A 260 3.35 1.30 -0.91
N GLU A 261 2.06 1.30 -0.58
CA GLU A 261 1.56 1.33 0.79
C GLU A 261 2.00 0.13 1.62
N PHE A 262 2.16 -1.04 1.01
CA PHE A 262 2.67 -2.23 1.71
C PHE A 262 4.08 -1.98 2.27
N ILE A 263 4.96 -1.33 1.50
CA ILE A 263 6.30 -0.95 1.97
C ILE A 263 6.21 0.13 3.05
N ALA A 264 5.37 1.15 2.84
CA ALA A 264 5.19 2.20 3.82
C ALA A 264 4.73 1.66 5.18
N GLU A 265 3.81 0.69 5.18
CA GLU A 265 3.34 0.03 6.41
C GLU A 265 4.43 -0.84 7.06
N MET A 266 5.27 -1.51 6.26
CA MET A 266 6.45 -2.23 6.79
C MET A 266 7.41 -1.26 7.49
N VAL A 267 7.74 -0.14 6.84
CA VAL A 267 8.58 0.92 7.42
C VAL A 267 7.97 1.46 8.72
N ARG A 268 6.68 1.79 8.69
CA ARG A 268 5.97 2.30 9.86
C ARG A 268 6.05 1.33 11.04
N LYS A 269 5.86 0.04 10.77
CA LYS A 269 5.91 -1.02 11.79
C LYS A 269 7.31 -1.14 12.41
N ASP A 270 8.35 -1.23 11.60
CA ASP A 270 9.73 -1.36 12.09
C ASP A 270 10.14 -0.16 12.94
N LEU A 271 9.78 1.06 12.50
CA LEU A 271 10.04 2.26 13.27
C LEU A 271 9.21 2.33 14.55
N PHE A 272 7.95 1.87 14.50
CA PHE A 272 7.11 1.82 15.69
C PHE A 272 7.64 0.83 16.73
N ASP A 273 8.10 -0.33 16.29
CA ASP A 273 8.69 -1.35 17.17
C ASP A 273 9.96 -0.84 17.86
N GLU A 274 10.72 0.08 17.22
CA GLU A 274 11.96 0.63 17.82
C GLU A 274 11.73 1.94 18.59
N PHE A 275 10.90 2.87 18.09
CA PHE A 275 10.75 4.24 18.64
C PHE A 275 9.38 4.51 19.28
N GLY A 276 8.39 3.60 19.13
CA GLY A 276 7.03 3.75 19.65
C GLY A 276 6.27 4.88 18.98
N GLU A 277 5.29 5.45 19.67
CA GLU A 277 4.39 6.50 19.15
C GLU A 277 5.10 7.80 18.72
N LYS A 278 6.33 8.00 19.16
CA LYS A 278 7.10 9.20 18.80
C LYS A 278 7.29 9.37 17.29
N ILE A 279 7.26 8.28 16.52
CA ILE A 279 7.41 8.33 15.06
C ILE A 279 6.37 9.22 14.39
N TYR A 280 5.16 9.32 14.94
CA TYR A 280 4.06 10.11 14.36
C TYR A 280 4.19 11.63 14.54
N SER A 281 5.20 12.08 15.29
CA SER A 281 5.39 13.49 15.64
C SER A 281 6.84 13.97 15.58
N SER A 282 7.77 13.11 15.15
CA SER A 282 9.21 13.37 15.19
C SER A 282 9.80 13.90 13.88
N GLY A 283 8.99 14.00 12.81
CA GLY A 283 9.45 14.49 11.51
C GLY A 283 10.48 13.58 10.82
N LEU A 284 10.42 12.29 11.10
CA LEU A 284 11.31 11.32 10.45
C LEU A 284 10.99 11.22 8.96
N LYS A 285 12.03 11.29 8.14
CA LYS A 285 12.00 11.04 6.69
C LYS A 285 12.73 9.75 6.40
N VAL A 286 12.02 8.78 5.84
CA VAL A 286 12.56 7.46 5.49
C VAL A 286 12.64 7.32 4.00
N PHE A 287 13.83 7.12 3.48
CA PHE A 287 14.06 6.79 2.09
C PHE A 287 14.17 5.27 1.97
N THR A 288 13.34 4.70 1.12
CA THR A 288 13.32 3.27 0.86
C THR A 288 14.23 2.92 -0.34
N THR A 289 14.47 1.63 -0.55
CA THR A 289 15.16 1.13 -1.74
C THR A 289 14.25 1.00 -2.96
N ILE A 290 12.94 1.26 -2.80
CA ILE A 290 11.93 1.17 -3.87
C ILE A 290 12.24 2.14 -4.98
N LYS A 291 12.25 1.63 -6.23
CA LYS A 291 12.44 2.43 -7.45
C LYS A 291 11.10 2.72 -8.11
N ASN A 292 10.83 3.98 -8.42
CA ASN A 292 9.55 4.43 -8.99
C ASN A 292 9.13 3.65 -10.22
N LYS A 293 10.04 3.50 -11.19
CA LYS A 293 9.78 2.76 -12.42
C LYS A 293 9.36 1.33 -12.11
N ASN A 294 10.12 0.64 -11.26
CA ASN A 294 9.91 -0.76 -10.94
C ASN A 294 8.60 -0.98 -10.16
N GLN A 295 8.30 -0.10 -9.20
CA GLN A 295 7.06 -0.19 -8.43
C GLN A 295 5.82 0.02 -9.31
N LYS A 296 5.83 1.01 -10.20
CA LYS A 296 4.73 1.24 -11.16
C LYS A 296 4.52 0.04 -12.09
N LEU A 297 5.61 -0.55 -12.60
CA LEU A 297 5.55 -1.75 -13.42
C LEU A 297 4.98 -2.94 -12.64
N ALA A 298 5.39 -3.13 -11.38
CA ALA A 298 4.91 -4.22 -10.54
C ALA A 298 3.42 -4.09 -10.23
N ASN A 299 2.96 -2.88 -9.84
CA ASN A 299 1.55 -2.60 -9.61
C ASN A 299 0.71 -2.90 -10.86
N GLN A 300 1.16 -2.45 -12.03
CA GLN A 300 0.46 -2.66 -13.30
C GLN A 300 0.42 -4.15 -13.67
N ALA A 301 1.55 -4.87 -13.54
CA ALA A 301 1.63 -6.28 -13.89
C ALA A 301 0.72 -7.15 -13.01
N VAL A 302 0.72 -6.92 -11.70
CA VAL A 302 -0.16 -7.64 -10.75
C VAL A 302 -1.62 -7.36 -11.06
N ARG A 303 -1.98 -6.09 -11.28
CA ARG A 303 -3.34 -5.67 -11.63
C ARG A 303 -3.82 -6.32 -12.92
N ASP A 304 -3.03 -6.24 -13.99
CA ASP A 304 -3.39 -6.81 -15.29
C ASP A 304 -3.47 -8.33 -15.23
N GLY A 305 -2.60 -8.99 -14.46
CA GLY A 305 -2.65 -10.42 -14.23
C GLY A 305 -3.96 -10.86 -13.58
N ILE A 306 -4.42 -10.14 -12.55
CA ILE A 306 -5.70 -10.40 -11.87
C ILE A 306 -6.89 -10.17 -12.82
N ILE A 307 -6.90 -9.07 -13.57
CA ILE A 307 -7.96 -8.78 -14.55
C ILE A 307 -8.00 -9.86 -15.63
N ASN A 308 -6.84 -10.28 -16.13
CA ASN A 308 -6.74 -11.36 -17.10
C ASN A 308 -7.26 -12.70 -16.55
N TYR A 309 -7.04 -12.99 -15.26
CA TYR A 309 -7.61 -14.16 -14.61
C TYR A 309 -9.14 -14.05 -14.55
N ILE A 310 -9.69 -12.94 -14.07
CA ILE A 310 -11.14 -12.70 -14.02
C ILE A 310 -11.76 -12.90 -15.42
N ASN A 311 -11.14 -12.35 -16.45
CA ASN A 311 -11.61 -12.44 -17.83
C ASN A 311 -11.52 -13.85 -18.44
N ARG A 312 -10.85 -14.80 -17.82
CA ARG A 312 -10.78 -16.20 -18.25
C ARG A 312 -11.80 -17.11 -17.56
N HIS A 313 -12.40 -16.61 -16.49
CA HIS A 313 -13.33 -17.39 -15.67
C HIS A 313 -14.78 -16.92 -15.85
N GLN A 314 -15.70 -17.75 -15.41
CA GLN A 314 -17.11 -17.37 -15.41
C GLN A 314 -17.35 -16.19 -14.46
N PRO A 315 -18.22 -15.24 -14.84
CA PRO A 315 -18.62 -14.18 -13.93
C PRO A 315 -19.33 -14.77 -12.71
N ARG A 316 -19.14 -14.09 -11.58
CA ARG A 316 -19.91 -14.33 -10.36
C ARG A 316 -21.26 -13.62 -10.43
N GLU A 317 -22.15 -13.92 -9.51
CA GLU A 317 -23.34 -13.13 -9.27
C GLU A 317 -22.98 -11.64 -9.05
N PRO A 318 -23.87 -10.69 -9.37
CA PRO A 318 -23.62 -9.28 -9.12
C PRO A 318 -23.39 -9.00 -7.63
N ASP A 319 -22.61 -7.99 -7.31
CA ASP A 319 -22.35 -7.57 -5.92
C ASP A 319 -23.62 -7.05 -5.21
N GLY A 320 -24.67 -6.78 -5.97
CA GLY A 320 -26.00 -6.39 -5.53
C GLY A 320 -26.94 -6.23 -6.70
N PHE A 321 -28.20 -6.01 -6.41
CA PHE A 321 -29.25 -5.83 -7.43
C PHE A 321 -30.16 -4.67 -7.07
N LEU A 322 -30.53 -3.87 -8.07
CA LEU A 322 -31.50 -2.79 -7.95
C LEU A 322 -32.59 -2.98 -8.99
N ASP A 323 -33.83 -3.12 -8.55
CA ASP A 323 -35.00 -3.24 -9.41
C ASP A 323 -35.30 -1.89 -10.08
N LEU A 324 -34.80 -1.74 -11.31
CA LEU A 324 -34.95 -0.50 -12.08
C LEU A 324 -36.37 -0.29 -12.58
N GLU A 325 -37.18 -1.37 -12.81
CA GLU A 325 -38.56 -1.25 -13.26
C GLU A 325 -39.44 -0.65 -12.14
N ASN A 326 -39.25 -1.07 -10.90
CA ASN A 326 -39.96 -0.51 -9.75
C ASN A 326 -39.57 0.96 -9.49
N ILE A 327 -38.36 1.36 -9.82
CA ILE A 327 -37.93 2.77 -9.72
C ILE A 327 -38.59 3.59 -10.84
N ALA A 328 -38.56 3.10 -12.08
CA ALA A 328 -39.18 3.76 -13.21
C ALA A 328 -40.71 3.91 -13.04
N LEU A 329 -41.38 2.93 -12.45
CA LEU A 329 -42.83 2.98 -12.15
C LEU A 329 -43.18 4.00 -11.05
N LYS A 330 -42.27 4.34 -10.15
CA LYS A 330 -42.46 5.39 -9.13
C LYS A 330 -42.31 6.80 -9.67
N HIS A 331 -41.62 6.97 -10.80
CA HIS A 331 -41.31 8.26 -11.41
C HIS A 331 -42.04 8.33 -12.79
N ILE A 332 -43.36 8.63 -12.76
CA ILE A 332 -44.28 8.61 -13.91
C ILE A 332 -43.82 9.55 -15.06
N ASP A 333 -42.92 10.50 -14.82
CA ASP A 333 -42.50 11.51 -15.80
C ASP A 333 -41.18 11.17 -16.55
N GLY A 334 -40.58 10.00 -16.34
CA GLY A 334 -39.39 9.56 -17.10
C GLY A 334 -38.15 10.45 -16.89
N ASN A 335 -38.01 11.09 -15.74
CA ASN A 335 -36.91 12.02 -15.48
C ASN A 335 -35.60 11.27 -15.22
N GLU A 336 -34.70 11.30 -16.20
CA GLU A 336 -33.38 10.65 -16.17
C GLU A 336 -32.52 11.15 -14.98
N GLU A 337 -32.65 12.41 -14.56
CA GLU A 337 -31.93 12.98 -13.44
C GLU A 337 -32.33 12.33 -12.08
N GLU A 338 -33.60 11.97 -11.90
CA GLU A 338 -34.08 11.29 -10.70
C GLU A 338 -33.61 9.84 -10.66
N LEU A 339 -33.59 9.14 -11.80
CA LEU A 339 -33.02 7.79 -11.89
C LEU A 339 -31.52 7.81 -11.50
N ILE A 340 -30.74 8.74 -12.05
CA ILE A 340 -29.32 8.89 -11.71
C ILE A 340 -29.14 9.15 -10.21
N LYS A 341 -30.00 9.98 -9.61
CA LYS A 341 -29.95 10.32 -8.19
C LYS A 341 -30.23 9.10 -7.30
N GLU A 342 -31.24 8.31 -7.60
CA GLU A 342 -31.57 7.09 -6.84
C GLU A 342 -30.49 6.01 -7.01
N VAL A 343 -30.01 5.78 -8.23
CA VAL A 343 -28.91 4.85 -8.53
C VAL A 343 -27.64 5.25 -7.79
N THR A 344 -27.23 6.51 -7.87
CA THR A 344 -26.04 7.01 -7.16
C THR A 344 -26.17 6.92 -5.64
N LYS A 345 -27.36 7.19 -5.11
CA LYS A 345 -27.64 7.01 -3.67
C LYS A 345 -27.50 5.55 -3.25
N TYR A 346 -27.99 4.60 -4.04
CA TYR A 346 -27.84 3.18 -3.77
C TYR A 346 -26.38 2.74 -3.87
N LEU A 347 -25.63 3.18 -4.90
CA LEU A 347 -24.22 2.84 -5.12
C LEU A 347 -23.26 3.41 -4.06
N LYS A 348 -23.67 4.38 -3.24
CA LYS A 348 -22.86 4.86 -2.10
C LYS A 348 -22.47 3.75 -1.12
N LYS A 349 -23.28 2.68 -1.02
CA LYS A 349 -23.03 1.53 -0.14
C LYS A 349 -21.86 0.66 -0.61
N PHE A 350 -21.49 0.73 -1.90
CA PHE A 350 -20.46 -0.08 -2.51
C PHE A 350 -19.15 0.70 -2.58
N PRO A 351 -18.03 0.18 -2.04
CA PRO A 351 -16.77 0.88 -2.04
C PRO A 351 -16.17 0.96 -3.45
N THR A 352 -15.39 2.00 -3.69
CA THR A 352 -14.52 2.12 -4.87
C THR A 352 -13.10 1.80 -4.42
N PHE A 353 -12.44 0.83 -5.05
CA PHE A 353 -11.06 0.48 -4.78
C PHE A 353 -10.20 0.85 -5.98
N SER A 354 -9.25 1.77 -5.79
CA SER A 354 -8.45 2.32 -6.89
C SER A 354 -9.35 2.86 -8.00
N ASP A 355 -9.28 2.30 -9.21
CA ASP A 355 -10.11 2.66 -10.37
C ASP A 355 -11.25 1.67 -10.66
N PHE A 356 -11.52 0.72 -9.75
CA PHE A 356 -12.68 -0.16 -9.81
C PHE A 356 -13.91 0.58 -9.30
N ILE A 357 -14.66 1.18 -10.21
CA ILE A 357 -15.82 2.02 -9.91
C ILE A 357 -17.09 1.17 -9.97
N PRO A 358 -17.88 1.08 -8.90
CA PRO A 358 -19.16 0.38 -8.95
C PRO A 358 -20.15 1.12 -9.87
N GLY A 359 -20.91 0.34 -10.65
CA GLY A 359 -21.94 0.84 -11.52
C GLY A 359 -23.09 -0.17 -11.70
N ILE A 360 -24.24 0.32 -12.12
CA ILE A 360 -25.44 -0.48 -12.41
C ILE A 360 -25.65 -0.52 -13.92
N ILE A 361 -25.87 -1.71 -14.47
CA ILE A 361 -26.24 -1.88 -15.86
C ILE A 361 -27.70 -1.44 -16.03
N THR A 362 -27.95 -0.42 -16.85
CA THR A 362 -29.28 0.12 -17.13
C THR A 362 -29.88 -0.46 -18.39
N LYS A 363 -29.05 -0.72 -19.40
CA LYS A 363 -29.47 -1.34 -20.66
C LYS A 363 -28.43 -2.35 -21.13
N MET A 364 -28.90 -3.43 -21.73
CA MET A 364 -28.04 -4.48 -22.27
C MET A 364 -28.43 -4.80 -23.70
N GLN A 365 -27.44 -4.73 -24.59
CA GLN A 365 -27.52 -5.12 -26.00
C GLN A 365 -26.36 -6.07 -26.32
N PRO A 366 -26.40 -6.87 -27.37
CA PRO A 366 -25.37 -7.90 -27.64
C PRO A 366 -23.92 -7.41 -27.73
N LEU A 367 -23.70 -6.16 -28.10
CA LEU A 367 -22.36 -5.58 -28.30
C LEU A 367 -22.10 -4.33 -27.47
N GLU A 368 -23.04 -3.93 -26.63
CA GLU A 368 -22.98 -2.69 -25.85
C GLU A 368 -23.86 -2.78 -24.59
N ILE A 369 -23.37 -2.27 -23.49
CA ILE A 369 -24.16 -2.05 -22.28
C ILE A 369 -24.07 -0.58 -21.86
N GLU A 370 -25.19 -0.03 -21.39
CA GLU A 370 -25.27 1.29 -20.76
C GLU A 370 -25.22 1.13 -19.23
N VAL A 371 -24.44 1.98 -18.57
CA VAL A 371 -24.16 1.87 -17.13
C VAL A 371 -24.19 3.24 -16.47
N ILE A 372 -24.84 3.34 -15.32
CA ILE A 372 -24.71 4.48 -14.42
C ILE A 372 -23.65 4.15 -13.34
N LEU A 373 -22.57 4.92 -13.31
CA LEU A 373 -21.51 4.79 -12.33
C LEU A 373 -21.87 5.47 -10.99
N LYS A 374 -21.16 5.10 -9.92
CA LYS A 374 -21.33 5.66 -8.57
C LYS A 374 -21.20 7.19 -8.51
N ASP A 375 -20.44 7.81 -9.39
CA ASP A 375 -20.26 9.26 -9.49
C ASP A 375 -21.32 9.95 -10.37
N GLY A 376 -22.33 9.22 -10.84
CA GLY A 376 -23.43 9.72 -11.64
C GLY A 376 -23.15 9.78 -13.14
N ARG A 377 -21.95 9.44 -13.61
CA ARG A 377 -21.66 9.40 -15.05
C ARG A 377 -22.37 8.23 -15.70
N ILE A 378 -22.97 8.48 -16.86
CA ILE A 378 -23.46 7.44 -17.76
C ILE A 378 -22.32 7.07 -18.72
N ILE A 379 -22.06 5.79 -18.85
CA ILE A 379 -21.02 5.26 -19.74
C ILE A 379 -21.58 4.14 -20.60
N ASN A 380 -21.01 3.99 -21.80
CA ASN A 380 -21.23 2.83 -22.64
C ASN A 380 -19.99 1.95 -22.67
N VAL A 381 -20.20 0.65 -22.48
CA VAL A 381 -19.15 -0.36 -22.55
C VAL A 381 -19.41 -1.19 -23.80
N TYR A 382 -18.46 -1.16 -24.74
CA TYR A 382 -18.56 -1.83 -26.03
C TYR A 382 -17.91 -3.22 -26.00
N LYS A 383 -18.14 -4.01 -27.04
CA LYS A 383 -17.69 -5.42 -27.18
C LYS A 383 -16.32 -5.74 -26.60
N LYS A 384 -15.31 -4.92 -26.87
CA LYS A 384 -13.95 -5.16 -26.34
C LYS A 384 -13.86 -5.14 -24.81
N GLY A 385 -14.73 -4.38 -24.16
CA GLY A 385 -14.85 -4.29 -22.71
C GLY A 385 -15.79 -5.32 -22.09
N LEU A 386 -16.43 -6.18 -22.90
CA LEU A 386 -17.46 -7.13 -22.47
C LEU A 386 -16.97 -8.58 -22.41
N LYS A 387 -15.66 -8.82 -22.30
CA LYS A 387 -15.07 -10.19 -22.23
C LYS A 387 -15.68 -11.05 -21.12
N LEU A 388 -16.08 -10.43 -20.02
CA LEU A 388 -16.72 -11.12 -18.92
C LEU A 388 -18.08 -11.70 -19.32
N ILE A 389 -18.84 -11.02 -20.18
CA ILE A 389 -20.12 -11.51 -20.74
C ILE A 389 -19.88 -12.69 -21.69
N GLU A 390 -18.83 -12.62 -22.53
CA GLU A 390 -18.48 -13.70 -23.45
C GLU A 390 -18.16 -15.03 -22.74
N ASN A 391 -17.73 -14.97 -21.48
CA ASN A 391 -17.43 -16.13 -20.65
C ASN A 391 -18.60 -16.60 -19.78
N ASP A 392 -19.75 -15.92 -19.82
CA ASP A 392 -20.96 -16.38 -19.14
C ASP A 392 -21.62 -17.50 -19.96
N LYS A 393 -21.39 -18.76 -19.57
CA LYS A 393 -21.95 -19.94 -20.24
C LYS A 393 -23.48 -19.95 -20.28
N ASN A 394 -24.13 -19.15 -19.47
CA ASN A 394 -25.59 -19.04 -19.42
C ASN A 394 -26.10 -17.93 -20.37
N TYR A 395 -25.20 -17.21 -21.05
CA TYR A 395 -25.60 -16.05 -21.87
C TYR A 395 -26.29 -16.43 -23.20
N GLU A 396 -25.86 -17.52 -23.86
CA GLU A 396 -26.36 -17.88 -25.20
C GLU A 396 -27.61 -18.77 -25.17
N ASP A 397 -27.83 -19.59 -24.13
CA ASP A 397 -28.79 -20.70 -24.14
C ASP A 397 -30.05 -20.52 -23.25
N GLN A 398 -30.18 -19.43 -22.45
CA GLN A 398 -31.23 -19.36 -21.44
C GLN A 398 -31.95 -18.01 -21.32
N THR A 399 -33.15 -18.04 -20.75
CA THR A 399 -33.94 -16.86 -20.37
C THR A 399 -33.14 -15.91 -19.47
N GLU A 400 -33.47 -14.62 -19.48
CA GLU A 400 -32.77 -13.54 -18.76
C GLU A 400 -32.54 -13.86 -17.27
N ASP A 401 -33.38 -14.68 -16.65
CA ASP A 401 -33.32 -15.05 -15.23
C ASP A 401 -32.09 -15.87 -14.82
N TYR A 402 -31.47 -16.59 -15.76
CA TYR A 402 -30.31 -17.47 -15.51
C TYR A 402 -28.96 -16.84 -15.85
N ARG A 403 -28.95 -15.66 -16.45
CA ARG A 403 -27.72 -14.92 -16.74
C ARG A 403 -27.15 -14.33 -15.46
N ARG A 404 -25.84 -14.50 -15.25
CA ARG A 404 -25.15 -13.88 -14.12
C ARG A 404 -24.97 -12.38 -14.32
N ILE A 405 -24.81 -11.94 -15.58
CA ILE A 405 -24.73 -10.52 -15.91
C ILE A 405 -26.08 -10.07 -16.46
N LYS A 406 -26.74 -9.14 -15.75
CA LYS A 406 -28.13 -8.72 -16.02
C LYS A 406 -28.35 -7.23 -15.72
N VAL A 407 -29.37 -6.67 -16.33
CA VAL A 407 -29.86 -5.32 -16.06
C VAL A 407 -30.26 -5.18 -14.58
N GLY A 408 -29.93 -4.07 -13.95
CA GLY A 408 -30.11 -3.83 -12.52
C GLY A 408 -29.02 -4.42 -11.63
N GLY A 409 -28.14 -5.26 -12.17
CA GLY A 409 -27.00 -5.83 -11.46
C GLY A 409 -25.88 -4.81 -11.23
N ILE A 410 -25.20 -4.92 -10.08
CA ILE A 410 -24.06 -4.09 -9.70
C ILE A 410 -22.77 -4.83 -10.02
N TYR A 411 -21.92 -4.20 -10.78
CA TYR A 411 -20.59 -4.67 -11.17
C TYR A 411 -19.59 -3.54 -11.03
N HIS A 412 -18.32 -3.83 -11.27
CA HIS A 412 -17.28 -2.82 -11.29
C HIS A 412 -16.82 -2.53 -12.72
N PHE A 413 -16.46 -1.29 -12.94
CA PHE A 413 -16.01 -0.79 -14.23
C PHE A 413 -14.66 -0.10 -14.06
N ILE A 414 -13.73 -0.44 -14.97
CA ILE A 414 -12.41 0.17 -15.03
C ILE A 414 -12.20 0.84 -16.37
N LYS A 415 -11.44 1.93 -16.39
CA LYS A 415 -11.09 2.61 -17.63
C LYS A 415 -9.66 2.23 -18.04
N ASN A 416 -9.52 1.55 -19.16
CA ASN A 416 -8.21 1.24 -19.74
C ASN A 416 -8.00 2.12 -20.98
N ARG A 417 -7.05 3.07 -20.91
CA ARG A 417 -6.86 4.14 -21.89
C ARG A 417 -8.16 4.90 -22.12
N ASN A 418 -8.86 4.69 -23.27
CA ASN A 418 -10.13 5.34 -23.60
C ASN A 418 -11.33 4.39 -23.59
N GLU A 419 -11.15 3.11 -23.26
CA GLU A 419 -12.21 2.10 -23.29
C GLU A 419 -12.62 1.73 -21.86
N TRP A 420 -13.92 1.61 -21.60
CA TRP A 420 -14.45 1.05 -20.36
C TRP A 420 -14.52 -0.47 -20.44
N ILE A 421 -14.21 -1.15 -19.37
CA ILE A 421 -14.21 -2.60 -19.23
C ILE A 421 -15.10 -2.98 -18.07
N LEU A 422 -16.04 -3.89 -18.31
CA LEU A 422 -16.83 -4.57 -17.29
C LEU A 422 -15.95 -5.58 -16.56
N THR A 423 -15.92 -5.52 -15.23
CA THR A 423 -15.17 -6.43 -14.39
C THR A 423 -15.90 -6.68 -13.05
N GLN A 424 -15.32 -7.48 -12.18
CA GLN A 424 -15.76 -7.69 -10.80
C GLN A 424 -14.61 -7.47 -9.84
N LEU A 425 -14.90 -7.15 -8.57
CA LEU A 425 -13.84 -7.10 -7.56
C LEU A 425 -13.19 -8.48 -7.44
N PRO A 426 -11.86 -8.58 -7.49
CA PRO A 426 -11.21 -9.87 -7.40
C PRO A 426 -11.36 -10.47 -6.01
N GLU A 427 -11.59 -11.79 -5.96
CA GLU A 427 -11.45 -12.61 -4.76
C GLU A 427 -10.07 -13.24 -4.68
N VAL A 428 -9.45 -13.44 -5.85
CA VAL A 428 -8.05 -13.86 -5.96
C VAL A 428 -7.12 -12.72 -5.56
N GLU A 429 -5.98 -13.09 -5.05
CA GLU A 429 -4.87 -12.19 -4.74
C GLU A 429 -3.66 -12.57 -5.59
N SER A 430 -2.80 -11.60 -5.80
CA SER A 430 -1.49 -11.83 -6.40
C SER A 430 -0.48 -10.88 -5.79
N ALA A 431 0.74 -11.36 -5.61
CA ALA A 431 1.82 -10.59 -5.04
C ALA A 431 3.08 -10.68 -5.90
N LEU A 432 3.85 -9.60 -5.89
CA LEU A 432 5.12 -9.52 -6.60
C LEU A 432 6.16 -8.86 -5.70
N ILE A 433 7.35 -9.46 -5.64
CA ILE A 433 8.53 -8.83 -5.06
C ILE A 433 9.67 -8.89 -6.07
N ALA A 434 10.42 -7.81 -6.16
CA ALA A 434 11.63 -7.74 -6.98
C ALA A 434 12.78 -7.10 -6.19
N MET A 435 13.99 -7.65 -6.36
CA MET A 435 15.17 -7.16 -5.67
C MET A 435 16.44 -7.28 -6.54
N ASP A 436 17.48 -6.60 -6.12
CA ASP A 436 18.83 -6.82 -6.62
C ASP A 436 19.42 -8.06 -5.94
N PRO A 437 19.78 -9.12 -6.68
CA PRO A 437 20.29 -10.35 -6.09
C PRO A 437 21.67 -10.19 -5.44
N ASN A 438 22.43 -9.15 -5.79
CA ASN A 438 23.79 -8.92 -5.28
C ASN A 438 23.80 -8.13 -3.97
N THR A 439 22.83 -7.22 -3.81
CA THR A 439 22.76 -6.34 -2.62
C THR A 439 21.66 -6.72 -1.64
N GLY A 440 20.56 -7.33 -2.12
CA GLY A 440 19.35 -7.57 -1.33
C GLY A 440 18.37 -6.39 -1.32
N GLU A 441 18.66 -5.27 -2.04
CA GLU A 441 17.76 -4.13 -2.15
C GLU A 441 16.43 -4.52 -2.79
N ILE A 442 15.32 -4.32 -2.10
CA ILE A 442 13.98 -4.51 -2.67
C ILE A 442 13.67 -3.33 -3.58
N ASN A 443 13.56 -3.59 -4.89
CA ASN A 443 13.30 -2.57 -5.90
C ASN A 443 11.82 -2.30 -6.13
N ALA A 444 10.95 -3.30 -5.86
CA ALA A 444 9.50 -3.20 -5.92
C ALA A 444 8.85 -4.27 -5.03
N LEU A 445 7.71 -3.94 -4.43
CA LEU A 445 6.90 -4.87 -3.65
C LEU A 445 5.42 -4.54 -3.76
N VAL A 446 4.64 -5.53 -4.18
CA VAL A 446 3.17 -5.52 -4.22
C VAL A 446 2.68 -6.68 -3.37
N GLY A 447 2.08 -6.40 -2.22
CA GLY A 447 1.67 -7.41 -1.25
C GLY A 447 0.31 -8.05 -1.50
N GLY A 448 -0.49 -7.52 -2.43
CA GLY A 448 -1.83 -7.96 -2.79
C GLY A 448 -2.46 -7.06 -3.83
N PHE A 449 -3.70 -7.33 -4.22
CA PHE A 449 -4.44 -6.56 -5.22
C PHE A 449 -4.56 -5.06 -4.87
N ASN A 450 -4.96 -4.76 -3.65
CA ASN A 450 -5.16 -3.38 -3.21
C ASN A 450 -5.04 -3.29 -1.68
N PHE A 451 -4.20 -2.36 -1.18
CA PHE A 451 -3.93 -2.20 0.24
C PHE A 451 -5.15 -1.73 1.06
N GLU A 452 -6.04 -0.91 0.47
CA GLU A 452 -7.25 -0.44 1.16
C GLU A 452 -8.27 -1.58 1.33
N LYS A 453 -8.35 -2.50 0.34
CA LYS A 453 -9.20 -3.69 0.39
C LYS A 453 -8.66 -4.72 1.38
N ASN A 454 -7.36 -5.01 1.32
CA ASN A 454 -6.70 -6.02 2.15
C ASN A 454 -5.28 -5.57 2.52
N LYS A 455 -5.06 -5.34 3.81
CA LYS A 455 -3.76 -4.92 4.35
C LYS A 455 -2.77 -6.07 4.56
N PHE A 456 -3.22 -7.31 4.36
CA PHE A 456 -2.38 -8.49 4.52
C PHE A 456 -1.32 -8.54 3.41
N ASN A 457 -0.05 -8.49 3.81
CA ASN A 457 1.08 -8.51 2.90
C ASN A 457 1.50 -9.96 2.61
N HIS A 458 1.07 -10.50 1.47
CA HIS A 458 1.37 -11.88 1.09
C HIS A 458 2.87 -12.15 0.94
N ILE A 459 3.68 -11.12 0.67
CA ILE A 459 5.13 -11.29 0.53
C ILE A 459 5.80 -11.60 1.87
N THR A 460 5.36 -10.95 2.96
CA THR A 460 6.06 -11.02 4.26
C THR A 460 5.31 -11.82 5.32
N GLN A 461 3.98 -11.94 5.20
CA GLN A 461 3.11 -12.54 6.23
C GLN A 461 2.57 -13.92 5.85
N ALA A 462 2.35 -14.19 4.54
CA ALA A 462 1.82 -15.47 4.10
C ALA A 462 2.87 -16.59 4.16
N TYR A 463 2.48 -17.73 4.72
CA TYR A 463 3.17 -18.99 4.59
C TYR A 463 2.40 -19.86 3.58
N ARG A 464 3.03 -20.20 2.47
CA ARG A 464 2.42 -20.97 1.37
C ARG A 464 3.33 -22.07 0.89
N GLN A 465 2.73 -23.12 0.34
CA GLN A 465 3.49 -24.20 -0.27
C GLN A 465 4.07 -23.72 -1.62
N PRO A 466 5.39 -23.80 -1.82
CA PRO A 466 6.03 -23.38 -3.06
C PRO A 466 5.79 -24.35 -4.23
N GLY A 467 5.40 -25.60 -3.96
CA GLY A 467 5.27 -26.61 -5.00
C GLY A 467 6.59 -26.83 -5.76
N SER A 468 6.50 -27.04 -7.06
CA SER A 468 7.67 -27.35 -7.90
C SER A 468 8.75 -26.24 -7.96
N ILE A 469 8.48 -25.06 -7.44
CA ILE A 469 9.50 -23.98 -7.34
C ILE A 469 10.59 -24.36 -6.32
N PHE A 470 10.33 -25.32 -5.45
CA PHE A 470 11.29 -25.82 -4.47
C PHE A 470 12.33 -26.81 -5.06
N LYS A 471 12.06 -27.41 -6.22
CA LYS A 471 12.95 -28.41 -6.87
C LYS A 471 14.39 -27.96 -7.06
N PRO A 472 14.70 -26.72 -7.50
CA PRO A 472 16.09 -26.27 -7.67
C PRO A 472 16.98 -26.48 -6.45
N PHE A 473 16.44 -26.32 -5.23
CA PHE A 473 17.21 -26.53 -3.99
C PHE A 473 17.58 -28.00 -3.78
N ILE A 474 16.68 -28.93 -4.15
CA ILE A 474 16.95 -30.37 -4.11
C ILE A 474 17.98 -30.75 -5.16
N TYR A 475 17.89 -30.19 -6.36
CA TYR A 475 18.84 -30.41 -7.45
C TYR A 475 20.22 -29.84 -7.13
N SER A 476 20.28 -28.66 -6.53
CA SER A 476 21.53 -28.08 -6.03
C SER A 476 22.19 -28.95 -4.96
N ALA A 477 21.40 -29.53 -4.04
CA ALA A 477 21.90 -30.49 -3.05
C ALA A 477 22.44 -31.78 -3.70
N ALA A 478 21.80 -32.21 -4.80
CA ALA A 478 22.27 -33.38 -5.55
C ALA A 478 23.59 -33.11 -6.28
N ILE A 479 23.75 -31.96 -6.91
CA ILE A 479 25.00 -31.53 -7.56
C ILE A 479 26.13 -31.42 -6.54
N GLU A 480 25.88 -30.92 -5.35
CA GLU A 480 26.86 -30.88 -4.25
C GLU A 480 27.36 -32.27 -3.86
N LYS A 481 26.53 -33.31 -4.00
CA LYS A 481 26.85 -34.73 -3.76
C LYS A 481 27.45 -35.43 -4.98
N GLY A 482 27.76 -34.72 -6.06
CA GLY A 482 28.39 -35.31 -7.25
C GLY A 482 27.41 -35.84 -8.28
N VAL A 483 26.09 -35.67 -8.12
CA VAL A 483 25.13 -35.95 -9.20
C VAL A 483 25.31 -34.90 -10.29
N THR A 484 25.45 -35.33 -11.54
CA THR A 484 25.69 -34.39 -12.65
C THR A 484 24.41 -34.04 -13.41
N PRO A 485 24.37 -32.93 -14.15
CA PRO A 485 23.22 -32.59 -15.00
C PRO A 485 22.94 -33.66 -16.09
N ALA A 486 23.96 -34.43 -16.49
CA ALA A 486 23.86 -35.53 -17.44
C ALA A 486 23.33 -36.85 -16.84
N THR A 487 23.37 -36.99 -15.50
CA THR A 487 22.92 -38.20 -14.79
C THR A 487 21.49 -38.55 -15.17
N LEU A 488 21.27 -39.81 -15.56
CA LEU A 488 19.93 -40.32 -15.82
C LEU A 488 19.20 -40.63 -14.52
N VAL A 489 17.94 -40.21 -14.46
CA VAL A 489 17.00 -40.51 -13.38
C VAL A 489 15.75 -41.14 -13.99
N ASN A 490 15.26 -42.21 -13.42
CA ASN A 490 14.12 -42.92 -13.97
C ASN A 490 12.81 -42.17 -13.77
N ASP A 491 12.20 -41.62 -14.83
CA ASP A 491 10.87 -41.00 -14.81
C ASP A 491 9.80 -42.06 -15.08
N ASN A 492 9.62 -42.98 -14.14
CA ASN A 492 8.60 -44.00 -14.16
C ASN A 492 7.72 -43.98 -12.93
N PHE A 493 6.62 -44.71 -12.95
CA PHE A 493 5.73 -44.90 -11.83
C PHE A 493 6.50 -45.10 -10.52
N PHE A 494 6.01 -44.48 -9.45
CA PHE A 494 6.59 -44.52 -8.11
C PHE A 494 5.49 -44.80 -7.08
N PHE A 495 5.76 -45.76 -6.20
CA PHE A 495 4.79 -46.15 -5.18
C PHE A 495 5.52 -46.51 -3.89
N MET A 496 4.94 -46.09 -2.77
CA MET A 496 5.35 -46.53 -1.44
C MET A 496 4.12 -46.91 -0.61
N THR A 497 4.25 -48.01 0.12
CA THR A 497 3.18 -48.48 1.01
C THR A 497 3.09 -47.60 2.26
N ALA A 498 1.92 -47.67 2.91
CA ALA A 498 1.68 -47.02 4.19
C ALA A 498 2.70 -47.49 5.25
N ASP A 499 3.07 -48.76 5.25
CA ASP A 499 4.06 -49.34 6.18
C ASP A 499 5.47 -48.77 5.94
N GLU A 500 5.93 -48.66 4.69
CA GLU A 500 7.23 -48.06 4.35
C GLU A 500 7.32 -46.58 4.75
N LEU A 501 6.21 -45.87 4.71
CA LEU A 501 6.12 -44.46 5.06
C LEU A 501 5.82 -44.23 6.55
N MET A 502 5.46 -45.27 7.30
CA MET A 502 4.95 -45.16 8.68
C MET A 502 3.73 -44.23 8.77
N THR A 503 2.85 -44.29 7.76
CA THR A 503 1.62 -43.46 7.64
C THR A 503 0.38 -44.37 7.56
N LYS A 504 -0.81 -43.75 7.42
CA LYS A 504 -2.07 -44.51 7.28
C LYS A 504 -2.42 -44.82 5.82
N GLU A 505 -1.79 -44.16 4.86
CA GLU A 505 -2.14 -44.20 3.45
C GLU A 505 -0.90 -44.49 2.59
N ASN A 506 -1.12 -45.22 1.52
CA ASN A 506 -0.10 -45.43 0.47
C ASN A 506 0.15 -44.12 -0.26
N TRP A 507 1.33 -43.94 -0.80
CA TRP A 507 1.71 -42.74 -1.56
C TRP A 507 2.06 -43.08 -3.00
N GLU A 508 1.25 -42.53 -3.92
CA GLU A 508 1.36 -42.72 -5.36
C GLU A 508 1.42 -41.32 -6.05
N PRO A 509 2.59 -40.67 -6.02
CA PRO A 509 2.75 -39.39 -6.70
C PRO A 509 2.76 -39.59 -8.22
N LYS A 510 2.22 -38.57 -8.95
CA LYS A 510 2.14 -38.58 -10.41
C LYS A 510 2.83 -37.34 -11.00
N ASN A 511 3.26 -37.45 -12.27
CA ASN A 511 3.60 -36.29 -13.05
C ASN A 511 2.32 -35.49 -13.38
N TYR A 512 2.45 -34.19 -13.63
CA TYR A 512 1.28 -33.29 -13.87
C TYR A 512 0.38 -33.78 -15.03
N ASN A 513 0.96 -34.41 -16.05
CA ASN A 513 0.25 -34.88 -17.24
C ASN A 513 -0.01 -36.40 -17.22
N ASP A 514 0.20 -37.07 -16.09
CA ASP A 514 0.09 -38.52 -15.91
C ASP A 514 0.94 -39.36 -16.92
N THR A 515 1.98 -38.76 -17.53
CA THR A 515 2.88 -39.43 -18.46
C THR A 515 4.29 -39.59 -17.88
N TYR A 516 5.00 -40.62 -18.32
CA TYR A 516 6.36 -40.93 -17.88
C TYR A 516 7.27 -41.03 -19.10
N ASP A 517 8.45 -40.41 -19.02
CA ASP A 517 9.42 -40.37 -20.13
C ASP A 517 10.52 -41.45 -20.00
N GLY A 518 10.51 -42.27 -18.92
CA GLY A 518 11.57 -43.27 -18.65
C GLY A 518 12.89 -42.62 -18.21
N PRO A 519 14.05 -43.19 -18.60
CA PRO A 519 15.34 -42.59 -18.27
C PRO A 519 15.46 -41.18 -18.77
N THR A 520 15.60 -40.21 -17.84
CA THR A 520 15.56 -38.80 -18.13
C THR A 520 16.76 -38.10 -17.48
N ARG A 521 17.52 -37.31 -18.24
CA ARG A 521 18.64 -36.55 -17.68
C ARG A 521 18.18 -35.60 -16.60
N LEU A 522 18.96 -35.41 -15.54
CA LEU A 522 18.65 -34.55 -14.41
C LEU A 522 18.23 -33.12 -14.89
N ARG A 523 18.98 -32.52 -15.82
CA ARG A 523 18.69 -31.24 -16.45
C ARG A 523 17.30 -31.20 -17.09
N VAL A 524 16.94 -32.21 -17.86
CA VAL A 524 15.63 -32.33 -18.52
C VAL A 524 14.50 -32.48 -17.48
N GLY A 525 14.75 -33.29 -16.43
CA GLY A 525 13.84 -33.45 -15.31
C GLY A 525 13.50 -32.12 -14.62
N LEU A 526 14.50 -31.23 -14.45
CA LEU A 526 14.27 -29.88 -13.89
C LEU A 526 13.53 -28.96 -14.86
N SER A 527 13.95 -28.90 -16.12
CA SER A 527 13.36 -28.00 -17.12
C SER A 527 11.88 -28.32 -17.40
N LYS A 528 11.55 -29.62 -17.48
CA LYS A 528 10.17 -30.12 -17.63
C LYS A 528 9.41 -30.24 -16.28
N SER A 529 10.09 -29.99 -15.15
CA SER A 529 9.52 -30.08 -13.80
C SER A 529 8.95 -31.47 -13.44
N LYS A 530 9.61 -32.57 -13.87
CA LYS A 530 9.17 -33.93 -13.63
C LYS A 530 9.18 -34.29 -12.14
N ASN A 531 8.07 -34.81 -11.64
CA ASN A 531 7.91 -35.17 -10.23
C ASN A 531 8.73 -36.43 -9.86
N MET A 532 8.67 -37.44 -10.70
CA MET A 532 9.35 -38.71 -10.43
C MET A 532 10.87 -38.56 -10.39
N VAL A 533 11.41 -37.70 -11.29
CA VAL A 533 12.85 -37.38 -11.30
C VAL A 533 13.23 -36.68 -9.99
N ALA A 534 12.46 -35.70 -9.53
CA ALA A 534 12.75 -34.98 -8.29
C ALA A 534 12.67 -35.86 -7.03
N ILE A 535 11.67 -36.77 -6.97
CA ILE A 535 11.48 -37.69 -5.83
C ILE A 535 12.64 -38.68 -5.75
N ARG A 536 13.03 -39.31 -6.90
CA ARG A 536 14.14 -40.26 -6.92
C ARG A 536 15.48 -39.59 -6.63
N THR A 537 15.68 -38.38 -7.13
CA THR A 537 16.87 -37.57 -6.80
C THR A 537 16.93 -37.33 -5.30
N LEU A 538 15.82 -36.90 -4.67
CA LEU A 538 15.76 -36.69 -3.22
C LEU A 538 15.99 -37.98 -2.43
N LYS A 539 15.40 -39.09 -2.88
CA LYS A 539 15.60 -40.41 -2.27
C LYS A 539 17.09 -40.81 -2.31
N TYR A 540 17.77 -40.58 -3.44
CA TYR A 540 19.19 -40.88 -3.62
C TYR A 540 20.10 -40.06 -2.69
N ILE A 541 19.83 -38.77 -2.54
CA ILE A 541 20.67 -37.89 -1.71
C ILE A 541 20.36 -37.95 -0.23
N ASP A 542 19.26 -38.59 0.18
CA ASP A 542 18.67 -38.61 1.53
C ASP A 542 17.88 -37.37 1.91
N PRO A 543 16.61 -37.50 2.30
CA PRO A 543 15.76 -36.33 2.71
C PRO A 543 16.31 -35.54 3.88
N LYS A 544 16.99 -36.15 4.82
CA LYS A 544 17.60 -35.47 5.97
C LYS A 544 18.77 -34.58 5.55
N TYR A 545 19.64 -35.11 4.68
CA TYR A 545 20.70 -34.31 4.08
C TYR A 545 20.13 -33.12 3.30
N ALA A 546 19.09 -33.33 2.49
CA ALA A 546 18.45 -32.27 1.73
C ALA A 546 17.85 -31.21 2.66
N GLN A 547 17.20 -31.58 3.78
CA GLN A 547 16.72 -30.65 4.79
C GLN A 547 17.85 -29.77 5.33
N ASP A 548 18.98 -30.40 5.70
CA ASP A 548 20.14 -29.69 6.25
C ASP A 548 20.78 -28.75 5.20
N TYR A 549 20.86 -29.19 3.96
CA TYR A 549 21.39 -28.41 2.85
C TYR A 549 20.50 -27.18 2.55
N VAL A 550 19.21 -27.41 2.38
CA VAL A 550 18.25 -26.36 2.01
C VAL A 550 18.11 -25.31 3.12
N SER A 551 18.29 -25.69 4.40
CA SER A 551 18.27 -24.72 5.49
C SER A 551 19.34 -23.62 5.38
N ARG A 552 20.45 -23.86 4.66
CA ARG A 552 21.50 -22.85 4.38
C ARG A 552 20.95 -21.65 3.58
N PHE A 553 19.88 -21.85 2.80
CA PHE A 553 19.24 -20.82 1.98
C PHE A 553 18.31 -19.89 2.77
N GLY A 554 18.35 -19.93 4.12
CA GLY A 554 17.55 -19.04 4.99
C GLY A 554 16.14 -19.55 5.29
N PHE A 555 15.82 -20.78 4.92
CA PHE A 555 14.55 -21.39 5.30
C PHE A 555 14.58 -21.91 6.74
N ASP A 556 13.44 -21.77 7.44
CA ASP A 556 13.26 -22.34 8.77
C ASP A 556 13.28 -23.87 8.70
N LYS A 557 14.32 -24.47 9.25
CA LYS A 557 14.53 -25.93 9.24
C LYS A 557 13.35 -26.71 9.84
N GLN A 558 12.63 -26.13 10.81
CA GLN A 558 11.47 -26.77 11.45
C GLN A 558 10.27 -26.88 10.51
N LYS A 559 10.19 -26.01 9.49
CA LYS A 559 9.12 -25.97 8.49
C LYS A 559 9.48 -26.79 7.23
N ILE A 560 10.66 -27.36 7.16
CA ILE A 560 11.10 -28.21 6.04
C ILE A 560 11.04 -29.68 6.49
N PRO A 561 10.04 -30.45 6.06
CA PRO A 561 9.92 -31.85 6.48
C PRO A 561 10.99 -32.73 5.80
N PRO A 562 11.69 -33.60 6.55
CA PRO A 562 12.69 -34.52 5.97
C PRO A 562 12.03 -35.77 5.35
N TYR A 563 11.08 -35.58 4.43
CA TYR A 563 10.34 -36.64 3.74
C TYR A 563 10.46 -36.50 2.23
N LEU A 564 10.18 -37.59 1.48
CA LEU A 564 10.25 -37.57 0.02
C LEU A 564 9.29 -36.56 -0.64
N SER A 565 8.19 -36.25 0.00
CA SER A 565 7.24 -35.24 -0.46
C SER A 565 7.85 -33.84 -0.53
N LEU A 566 8.99 -33.58 0.16
CA LEU A 566 9.74 -32.32 0.04
C LEU A 566 10.17 -32.05 -1.41
N ALA A 567 10.41 -33.09 -2.23
CA ALA A 567 10.71 -32.95 -3.66
C ALA A 567 9.56 -32.28 -4.44
N LEU A 568 8.34 -32.29 -3.91
CA LEU A 568 7.15 -31.68 -4.48
C LEU A 568 6.85 -30.31 -3.87
N GLY A 569 7.67 -29.84 -2.92
CA GLY A 569 7.56 -28.54 -2.31
C GLY A 569 6.41 -28.42 -1.29
N VAL A 570 6.24 -29.42 -0.42
CA VAL A 570 5.26 -29.39 0.67
C VAL A 570 5.68 -28.53 1.87
N ALA A 571 6.90 -27.99 1.87
CA ALA A 571 7.35 -27.01 2.87
C ALA A 571 6.49 -25.74 2.84
N GLU A 572 6.32 -25.10 3.99
CA GLU A 572 5.66 -23.79 4.04
C GLU A 572 6.71 -22.68 4.10
N VAL A 573 6.70 -21.79 3.11
CA VAL A 573 7.69 -20.71 2.98
C VAL A 573 7.01 -19.35 2.79
N ARG A 574 7.70 -18.30 3.23
CA ARG A 574 7.29 -16.92 2.90
C ARG A 574 7.90 -16.52 1.56
N PRO A 575 7.17 -15.80 0.68
CA PRO A 575 7.70 -15.33 -0.60
C PRO A 575 9.01 -14.54 -0.47
N ILE A 576 9.15 -13.71 0.56
CA ILE A 576 10.38 -12.94 0.81
C ILE A 576 11.61 -13.84 1.09
N ASN A 577 11.42 -14.97 1.79
CA ASN A 577 12.49 -15.93 2.00
C ASN A 577 12.80 -16.70 0.71
N LEU A 578 11.78 -17.00 -0.08
CA LEU A 578 11.93 -17.76 -1.32
C LEU A 578 12.71 -16.97 -2.39
N ILE A 579 12.44 -15.64 -2.53
CA ILE A 579 13.21 -14.80 -3.47
C ILE A 579 14.68 -14.67 -3.03
N SER A 580 14.93 -14.50 -1.72
CA SER A 580 16.30 -14.47 -1.16
C SER A 580 17.04 -15.77 -1.44
N ALA A 581 16.39 -16.92 -1.25
CA ALA A 581 16.96 -18.23 -1.54
C ALA A 581 17.29 -18.41 -3.04
N PHE A 582 16.43 -17.95 -3.94
CA PHE A 582 16.70 -17.99 -5.39
C PHE A 582 17.81 -17.04 -5.83
N ALA A 583 17.97 -15.90 -5.15
CA ALA A 583 19.05 -14.95 -5.42
C ALA A 583 20.44 -15.60 -5.29
N VAL A 584 20.57 -16.66 -4.48
CA VAL A 584 21.81 -17.44 -4.33
C VAL A 584 22.28 -18.00 -5.66
N PHE A 585 21.36 -18.47 -6.51
CA PHE A 585 21.68 -18.94 -7.87
C PHE A 585 22.03 -17.78 -8.81
N ALA A 586 21.42 -16.60 -8.57
CA ALA A 586 21.58 -15.41 -9.39
C ALA A 586 22.85 -14.62 -9.08
N ASN A 587 23.54 -14.82 -7.96
CA ASN A 587 24.68 -14.02 -7.52
C ASN A 587 25.97 -14.84 -7.25
N GLY A 588 25.99 -16.11 -7.69
CA GLY A 588 27.16 -16.97 -7.53
C GLY A 588 27.34 -17.57 -6.13
N GLY A 589 26.28 -17.73 -5.36
CA GLY A 589 26.26 -18.53 -4.14
C GLY A 589 26.11 -17.76 -2.82
N TYR A 590 25.80 -16.47 -2.82
CA TYR A 590 25.66 -15.65 -1.62
C TYR A 590 24.20 -15.51 -1.17
N LEU A 591 23.93 -15.72 0.11
CA LEU A 591 22.60 -15.47 0.68
C LEU A 591 22.51 -14.00 1.11
N LYS A 592 21.75 -13.18 0.39
CA LYS A 592 21.50 -11.78 0.70
C LYS A 592 20.16 -11.62 1.39
N GLU A 593 20.13 -10.96 2.54
CA GLU A 593 18.88 -10.65 3.22
C GLU A 593 18.17 -9.49 2.51
N PRO A 594 16.88 -9.63 2.17
CA PRO A 594 16.12 -8.55 1.57
C PRO A 594 15.95 -7.38 2.53
N TYR A 595 16.20 -6.15 2.07
CA TYR A 595 15.94 -4.94 2.84
C TYR A 595 15.31 -3.84 1.98
N TYR A 596 14.61 -2.91 2.64
CA TYR A 596 13.81 -1.88 1.99
C TYR A 596 14.01 -0.48 2.56
N ILE A 597 14.75 -0.30 3.64
CA ILE A 597 15.12 1.01 4.19
C ILE A 597 16.56 1.31 3.77
N ASP A 598 16.73 2.38 2.97
CA ASP A 598 18.03 2.88 2.55
C ASP A 598 18.63 3.80 3.61
N LYS A 599 17.87 4.82 4.03
CA LYS A 599 18.30 5.77 5.06
C LYS A 599 17.12 6.41 5.79
N ILE A 600 17.38 6.82 7.03
CA ILE A 600 16.43 7.56 7.87
C ILE A 600 17.07 8.89 8.24
N ILE A 601 16.33 9.97 8.10
CA ILE A 601 16.76 11.34 8.40
C ILE A 601 15.82 11.92 9.47
N ASP A 602 16.37 12.52 10.52
CA ASP A 602 15.59 13.21 11.55
C ASP A 602 15.23 14.65 11.10
N SER A 603 14.41 15.34 11.91
CA SER A 603 14.01 16.74 11.67
C SER A 603 15.18 17.75 11.70
N ASN A 604 16.39 17.34 12.06
CA ASN A 604 17.61 18.16 12.04
C ASN A 604 18.56 17.75 10.92
N ASP A 605 18.08 17.01 9.92
CA ASP A 605 18.84 16.47 8.78
C ASP A 605 19.98 15.51 9.17
N ARG A 606 19.90 14.86 10.35
CA ARG A 606 20.89 13.88 10.77
C ARG A 606 20.42 12.48 10.42
N GLN A 607 21.34 11.66 9.90
CA GLN A 607 21.05 10.27 9.58
C GLN A 607 20.99 9.42 10.85
N ILE A 608 19.92 8.62 10.98
CA ILE A 608 19.70 7.66 12.05
C ILE A 608 19.89 6.25 11.48
N LYS A 609 20.52 5.36 12.27
CA LYS A 609 20.60 3.93 11.96
C LYS A 609 19.65 3.16 12.87
N LEU A 610 18.87 2.25 12.30
CA LEU A 610 18.11 1.27 13.09
C LEU A 610 19.04 0.21 13.68
N LYS A 611 18.71 -0.32 14.84
CA LYS A 611 19.39 -1.48 15.43
C LYS A 611 19.28 -2.72 14.54
N SER A 612 18.17 -2.84 13.82
CA SER A 612 17.86 -3.91 12.87
C SER A 612 18.41 -3.68 11.46
N SER A 613 19.27 -2.66 11.24
CA SER A 613 19.83 -2.39 9.90
C SER A 613 20.59 -3.60 9.38
N ILE A 614 20.11 -4.13 8.23
CA ILE A 614 20.74 -5.26 7.54
C ILE A 614 21.99 -4.76 6.83
N THR A 615 23.13 -5.43 7.06
CA THR A 615 24.38 -5.21 6.34
C THR A 615 24.74 -6.47 5.59
N ASN A 616 24.73 -6.40 4.25
CA ASN A 616 25.06 -7.53 3.38
C ASN A 616 26.51 -7.51 2.87
N GLU A 617 27.36 -6.63 3.43
CA GLU A 617 28.74 -6.42 2.95
C GLU A 617 29.63 -7.67 3.10
N ASP A 618 29.56 -8.34 4.26
CA ASP A 618 30.40 -9.51 4.62
C ASP A 618 29.62 -10.84 4.60
N THR A 619 28.63 -10.98 3.73
CA THR A 619 27.80 -12.20 3.69
C THR A 619 28.61 -13.40 3.17
N PRO A 620 28.68 -14.51 3.89
CA PRO A 620 29.42 -15.69 3.42
C PRO A 620 28.71 -16.35 2.25
N ARG A 621 29.49 -16.96 1.36
CA ARG A 621 28.96 -17.84 0.31
C ARG A 621 28.43 -19.11 0.93
N ILE A 622 27.21 -19.53 0.61
CA ILE A 622 26.53 -20.69 1.20
C ILE A 622 26.57 -21.95 0.33
N ILE A 623 26.83 -21.78 -0.98
CA ILE A 623 27.05 -22.86 -1.93
C ILE A 623 28.29 -22.57 -2.80
N ASP A 624 28.87 -23.61 -3.35
CA ASP A 624 30.00 -23.49 -4.28
C ASP A 624 29.60 -22.65 -5.52
N PRO A 625 30.45 -21.73 -6.02
CA PRO A 625 30.16 -20.93 -7.21
C PRO A 625 29.89 -21.80 -8.45
N ARG A 626 30.51 -22.97 -8.52
CA ARG A 626 30.30 -23.97 -9.59
C ARG A 626 28.89 -24.55 -9.52
N ASN A 627 28.34 -24.77 -8.29
CA ASN A 627 26.96 -25.20 -8.10
C ASN A 627 25.98 -24.12 -8.61
N ALA A 628 26.19 -22.87 -8.20
CA ALA A 628 25.37 -21.75 -8.67
C ALA A 628 25.38 -21.62 -10.20
N PHE A 629 26.56 -21.76 -10.84
CA PHE A 629 26.73 -21.70 -12.30
C PHE A 629 25.98 -22.83 -13.01
N ILE A 630 26.12 -24.09 -12.55
CA ILE A 630 25.40 -25.23 -13.13
C ILE A 630 23.90 -25.07 -12.95
N MET A 631 23.45 -24.66 -11.76
CA MET A 631 22.03 -24.43 -11.52
C MET A 631 21.47 -23.30 -12.37
N ASP A 632 22.18 -22.20 -12.55
CA ASP A 632 21.81 -21.12 -13.47
C ASP A 632 21.64 -21.63 -14.91
N SER A 633 22.61 -22.42 -15.39
CA SER A 633 22.54 -23.07 -16.70
C SER A 633 21.29 -23.97 -16.83
N MET A 634 21.00 -24.79 -15.83
CA MET A 634 19.81 -25.67 -15.84
C MET A 634 18.50 -24.88 -15.77
N LEU A 635 18.45 -23.77 -15.01
CA LEU A 635 17.27 -22.90 -14.87
C LEU A 635 17.02 -22.06 -16.13
N LYS A 636 18.03 -21.76 -16.94
CA LYS A 636 17.88 -21.17 -18.29
C LYS A 636 17.10 -22.09 -19.22
N ASP A 637 17.32 -23.43 -19.13
CA ASP A 637 16.59 -24.39 -19.95
C ASP A 637 15.09 -24.47 -19.61
N VAL A 638 14.67 -24.09 -18.38
CA VAL A 638 13.26 -23.96 -18.04
C VAL A 638 12.56 -22.91 -18.90
N ILE A 639 13.28 -21.85 -19.27
CA ILE A 639 12.80 -20.79 -20.17
C ILE A 639 12.99 -21.19 -21.64
N LYS A 640 14.13 -21.81 -21.97
CA LYS A 640 14.45 -22.16 -23.34
C LYS A 640 13.47 -23.17 -23.91
N ASP A 641 13.28 -24.33 -23.25
CA ASP A 641 12.48 -25.43 -23.75
C ASP A 641 11.55 -26.08 -22.71
N GLY A 642 11.50 -25.49 -21.50
CA GLY A 642 10.77 -26.02 -20.35
C GLY A 642 9.40 -25.39 -20.11
N THR A 643 8.98 -25.43 -18.84
CA THR A 643 7.65 -24.98 -18.40
C THR A 643 7.43 -23.47 -18.51
N ALA A 644 8.50 -22.67 -18.64
CA ALA A 644 8.43 -21.21 -18.75
C ALA A 644 8.76 -20.69 -20.16
N LYS A 645 8.63 -21.48 -21.22
CA LYS A 645 8.95 -21.10 -22.61
C LYS A 645 8.26 -19.82 -23.10
N ARG A 646 7.14 -19.40 -22.48
CA ARG A 646 6.48 -18.11 -22.78
C ARG A 646 7.39 -16.90 -22.51
N ALA A 647 8.35 -17.00 -21.56
CA ALA A 647 9.28 -15.92 -21.25
C ALA A 647 10.27 -15.61 -22.38
N ARG A 648 10.41 -16.49 -23.39
CA ARG A 648 11.20 -16.25 -24.61
C ARG A 648 10.76 -14.98 -25.38
N ILE A 649 9.54 -14.48 -25.13
CA ILE A 649 9.06 -13.22 -25.70
C ILE A 649 9.95 -12.02 -25.29
N LEU A 650 10.67 -12.12 -24.19
CA LEU A 650 11.63 -11.10 -23.73
C LEU A 650 12.89 -11.04 -24.60
N LYS A 651 13.14 -12.07 -25.45
CA LYS A 651 14.29 -12.16 -26.37
C LYS A 651 15.63 -11.97 -25.67
N ARG A 652 15.80 -12.55 -24.47
CA ARG A 652 17.02 -12.50 -23.67
C ARG A 652 17.55 -13.92 -23.41
N THR A 653 18.87 -14.05 -23.38
CA THR A 653 19.57 -15.32 -23.12
C THR A 653 20.11 -15.41 -21.69
N ASP A 654 20.14 -14.28 -20.98
CA ASP A 654 20.64 -14.16 -19.61
C ASP A 654 19.58 -14.37 -18.52
N ILE A 655 18.35 -14.74 -18.89
CA ILE A 655 17.26 -14.99 -17.95
C ILE A 655 17.12 -16.48 -17.61
N ALA A 656 16.93 -16.75 -16.32
CA ALA A 656 16.69 -18.05 -15.74
C ALA A 656 15.47 -18.03 -14.83
N GLY A 657 14.84 -19.16 -14.56
CA GLY A 657 13.69 -19.17 -13.66
C GLY A 657 13.02 -20.52 -13.49
N LYS A 658 11.97 -20.56 -12.64
CA LYS A 658 11.22 -21.79 -12.34
C LYS A 658 9.74 -21.47 -12.07
N THR A 659 8.87 -22.31 -12.64
CA THR A 659 7.44 -22.34 -12.32
C THR A 659 7.17 -23.18 -11.08
N GLY A 660 6.20 -22.77 -10.26
CA GLY A 660 5.63 -23.54 -9.17
C GLY A 660 4.13 -23.66 -9.33
N THR A 661 3.62 -24.84 -9.03
CA THR A 661 2.20 -25.14 -8.96
C THR A 661 2.02 -26.14 -7.84
N THR A 662 1.11 -25.87 -6.94
CA THR A 662 0.75 -26.82 -5.88
C THR A 662 -0.30 -27.81 -6.37
N ASN A 663 -0.49 -28.90 -5.62
CA ASN A 663 -1.57 -29.82 -5.86
C ASN A 663 -2.91 -29.07 -5.86
N ASP A 664 -3.89 -29.58 -6.59
CA ASP A 664 -5.23 -29.01 -6.74
C ASP A 664 -5.25 -27.55 -7.27
N LEU A 665 -4.13 -27.08 -7.83
CA LEU A 665 -3.98 -25.75 -8.42
C LEU A 665 -4.34 -24.61 -7.41
N ILE A 666 -3.93 -24.74 -6.15
CA ILE A 666 -4.25 -23.77 -5.08
C ILE A 666 -3.36 -22.54 -5.18
N ASP A 667 -2.04 -22.75 -5.35
CA ASP A 667 -1.04 -21.68 -5.47
C ASP A 667 -0.29 -21.81 -6.79
N ALA A 668 -0.17 -20.71 -7.50
CA ALA A 668 0.61 -20.59 -8.72
C ALA A 668 1.78 -19.63 -8.51
N TRP A 669 2.98 -20.02 -8.90
CA TRP A 669 4.22 -19.32 -8.66
C TRP A 669 5.07 -19.19 -9.91
N PHE A 670 5.82 -18.11 -9.97
CA PHE A 670 6.99 -18.01 -10.83
C PHE A 670 8.08 -17.18 -10.17
N VAL A 671 9.31 -17.66 -10.21
CA VAL A 671 10.50 -16.86 -9.90
C VAL A 671 11.43 -16.90 -11.10
N GLY A 672 11.99 -15.76 -11.44
CA GLY A 672 12.96 -15.68 -12.50
C GLY A 672 13.87 -14.46 -12.31
N TYR A 673 15.05 -14.55 -12.88
CA TYR A 673 16.12 -13.58 -12.66
C TYR A 673 17.05 -13.46 -13.87
N ASN A 674 17.82 -12.39 -13.86
CA ASN A 674 19.12 -12.28 -14.51
C ASN A 674 20.18 -11.89 -13.45
N PRO A 675 21.47 -11.74 -13.77
CA PRO A 675 22.51 -11.43 -12.79
C PRO A 675 22.32 -10.15 -11.97
N GLU A 676 21.45 -9.23 -12.40
CA GLU A 676 21.24 -7.92 -11.75
C GLU A 676 19.83 -7.73 -11.18
N HIS A 677 18.89 -8.61 -11.52
CA HIS A 677 17.51 -8.42 -11.16
C HIS A 677 16.78 -9.74 -10.98
N ILE A 678 16.12 -9.92 -9.85
CA ILE A 678 15.28 -11.08 -9.56
C ILE A 678 13.87 -10.63 -9.22
N ALA A 679 12.87 -11.35 -9.72
CA ALA A 679 11.47 -11.11 -9.34
C ALA A 679 10.75 -12.43 -9.09
N LEU A 680 9.86 -12.41 -8.10
CA LEU A 680 9.00 -13.53 -7.73
C LEU A 680 7.55 -13.07 -7.78
N THR A 681 6.69 -13.88 -8.38
CA THR A 681 5.23 -13.69 -8.42
C THR A 681 4.52 -14.88 -7.80
N TRP A 682 3.49 -14.58 -7.01
CA TRP A 682 2.54 -15.52 -6.45
C TRP A 682 1.13 -15.16 -6.89
N PHE A 683 0.28 -16.17 -7.07
CA PHE A 683 -1.13 -16.02 -7.40
C PHE A 683 -1.94 -17.10 -6.66
N GLY A 684 -3.00 -16.72 -5.95
CA GLY A 684 -3.81 -17.61 -5.13
C GLY A 684 -5.00 -16.91 -4.48
N TYR A 685 -5.69 -17.61 -3.59
CA TYR A 685 -6.72 -17.06 -2.73
C TYR A 685 -6.23 -16.90 -1.29
N ASP A 686 -6.79 -15.97 -0.54
CA ASP A 686 -6.52 -15.84 0.91
C ASP A 686 -6.88 -17.13 1.66
N THR A 687 -8.08 -17.62 1.43
CA THR A 687 -8.49 -18.96 1.87
C THR A 687 -8.11 -19.96 0.79
N PRO A 688 -7.24 -20.94 1.07
CA PRO A 688 -6.77 -21.90 0.06
C PRO A 688 -7.93 -22.61 -0.65
N GLN A 689 -8.03 -22.41 -1.96
CA GLN A 689 -8.96 -23.09 -2.85
C GLN A 689 -8.39 -23.12 -4.27
N SER A 690 -8.91 -24.01 -5.13
CA SER A 690 -8.43 -24.16 -6.48
C SER A 690 -8.60 -22.87 -7.31
N LEU A 691 -7.57 -22.52 -8.06
CA LEU A 691 -7.62 -21.44 -9.06
C LEU A 691 -8.43 -21.81 -10.30
N GLY A 692 -8.80 -23.06 -10.46
CA GLY A 692 -9.51 -23.58 -11.62
C GLY A 692 -8.60 -24.34 -12.60
N ASP A 693 -9.24 -25.00 -13.55
CA ASP A 693 -8.56 -25.91 -14.50
C ASP A 693 -7.44 -25.18 -15.26
N GLN A 694 -6.28 -25.82 -15.30
CA GLN A 694 -5.08 -25.36 -16.00
C GLN A 694 -4.46 -24.06 -15.46
N GLU A 695 -4.93 -23.46 -14.35
CA GLU A 695 -4.34 -22.25 -13.77
C GLU A 695 -3.04 -22.56 -13.00
N THR A 696 -2.05 -23.00 -13.77
CA THR A 696 -0.70 -23.33 -13.30
C THR A 696 0.16 -22.08 -13.14
N GLY A 697 1.33 -22.22 -12.53
CA GLY A 697 2.33 -21.14 -12.45
C GLY A 697 2.70 -20.55 -13.81
N SER A 698 2.71 -21.38 -14.89
CA SER A 698 2.98 -20.89 -16.25
C SER A 698 1.82 -20.09 -16.86
N ARG A 699 0.59 -20.23 -16.35
CA ARG A 699 -0.60 -19.55 -16.86
C ARG A 699 -1.03 -18.36 -16.00
N ALA A 700 -0.95 -18.47 -14.68
CA ALA A 700 -1.37 -17.42 -13.76
C ALA A 700 -0.22 -16.48 -13.33
N ALA A 701 0.93 -17.02 -12.90
CA ALA A 701 2.02 -16.22 -12.33
C ALA A 701 3.07 -15.74 -13.36
N LEU A 702 3.47 -16.61 -14.30
CA LEU A 702 4.49 -16.28 -15.30
C LEU A 702 4.15 -15.04 -16.17
N PRO A 703 2.92 -14.82 -16.64
CA PRO A 703 2.58 -13.62 -17.41
C PRO A 703 2.83 -12.34 -16.63
N ILE A 704 2.50 -12.29 -15.33
CA ILE A 704 2.74 -11.15 -14.45
C ILE A 704 4.25 -10.84 -14.37
N TRP A 705 5.05 -11.88 -14.19
CA TRP A 705 6.50 -11.75 -14.18
C TRP A 705 7.06 -11.25 -15.52
N ILE A 706 6.56 -11.76 -16.66
CA ILE A 706 6.95 -11.32 -18.00
C ILE A 706 6.66 -9.83 -18.19
N ASP A 707 5.44 -9.38 -17.85
CA ASP A 707 5.03 -7.99 -18.02
C ASP A 707 5.87 -7.05 -17.15
N TYR A 708 6.17 -7.44 -15.92
CA TYR A 708 7.08 -6.72 -15.05
C TYR A 708 8.50 -6.66 -15.62
N MET A 709 9.12 -7.82 -15.92
CA MET A 709 10.51 -7.91 -16.36
C MET A 709 10.75 -7.25 -17.71
N LYS A 710 9.76 -7.24 -18.60
CA LYS A 710 9.84 -6.53 -19.87
C LYS A 710 10.17 -5.05 -19.68
N GLY A 711 9.56 -4.40 -18.72
CA GLY A 711 9.83 -2.99 -18.41
C GLY A 711 11.04 -2.80 -17.49
N ALA A 712 11.27 -3.71 -16.54
CA ALA A 712 12.40 -3.63 -15.60
C ALA A 712 13.76 -3.82 -16.28
N LEU A 713 13.83 -4.72 -17.29
CA LEU A 713 15.06 -4.99 -18.04
C LEU A 713 15.22 -4.13 -19.31
N ASP A 714 14.23 -3.28 -19.61
CA ASP A 714 14.29 -2.40 -20.78
C ASP A 714 15.48 -1.44 -20.71
N GLY A 715 16.30 -1.46 -21.76
CA GLY A 715 17.54 -0.66 -21.85
C GLY A 715 18.75 -1.24 -21.10
N LEU A 716 18.60 -2.37 -20.38
CA LEU A 716 19.72 -3.02 -19.70
C LEU A 716 20.40 -4.05 -20.63
N PRO A 717 21.75 -4.05 -20.71
CA PRO A 717 22.49 -5.05 -21.48
C PRO A 717 22.32 -6.45 -20.91
N GLU A 718 22.48 -7.48 -21.74
CA GLU A 718 22.56 -8.85 -21.25
C GLU A 718 23.88 -9.07 -20.50
N LYS A 719 23.79 -9.78 -19.36
CA LYS A 719 24.94 -10.17 -18.55
C LYS A 719 25.00 -11.69 -18.42
N ILE A 720 26.15 -12.25 -18.74
CA ILE A 720 26.41 -13.68 -18.61
C ILE A 720 27.43 -13.86 -17.49
N TYR A 721 27.23 -14.86 -16.63
CA TYR A 721 28.21 -15.24 -15.62
C TYR A 721 29.46 -15.79 -16.29
N ALA A 722 30.60 -15.38 -15.79
CA ALA A 722 31.85 -16.03 -16.13
C ALA A 722 31.86 -17.50 -15.57
N GLU A 723 32.35 -18.41 -16.35
CA GLU A 723 32.55 -19.79 -15.93
C GLU A 723 33.55 -19.84 -14.75
N PRO A 724 33.17 -20.39 -13.60
CA PRO A 724 34.09 -20.50 -12.47
C PRO A 724 35.19 -21.50 -12.71
N GLU A 725 36.34 -21.33 -12.06
CA GLU A 725 37.41 -22.31 -12.04
C GLU A 725 36.93 -23.68 -11.52
N GLY A 726 37.35 -24.78 -12.14
CA GLY A 726 36.95 -26.16 -11.80
C GLY A 726 35.63 -26.59 -12.42
N ILE A 727 35.10 -25.87 -13.41
CA ILE A 727 34.06 -26.32 -14.32
C ILE A 727 34.71 -26.87 -15.59
N ILE A 728 34.25 -28.03 -16.06
CA ILE A 728 34.65 -28.62 -17.33
C ILE A 728 33.46 -28.78 -18.26
N PRO A 729 33.37 -28.02 -19.36
CA PRO A 729 32.39 -28.30 -20.41
C PRO A 729 32.81 -29.50 -21.27
N HIS A 730 31.88 -30.41 -21.48
CA HIS A 730 32.13 -31.55 -22.38
C HIS A 730 30.86 -31.91 -23.18
N LYS A 731 31.09 -32.48 -24.40
CA LYS A 731 29.97 -32.99 -25.20
C LYS A 731 29.46 -34.31 -24.66
N ILE A 732 28.14 -34.41 -24.58
CA ILE A 732 27.42 -35.63 -24.19
C ILE A 732 26.38 -36.00 -25.24
N ASN A 733 26.03 -37.25 -25.29
CA ASN A 733 24.85 -37.73 -26.01
C ASN A 733 23.58 -37.21 -25.34
N PRO A 734 22.69 -36.50 -26.03
CA PRO A 734 21.47 -35.92 -25.45
C PRO A 734 20.47 -36.95 -24.89
N ASP A 735 20.51 -38.21 -25.35
CA ASP A 735 19.55 -39.25 -24.96
C ASP A 735 19.97 -39.98 -23.68
N ASP A 736 21.24 -40.37 -23.57
CA ASP A 736 21.73 -41.19 -22.47
C ASP A 736 22.73 -40.51 -21.53
N GLY A 737 23.15 -39.27 -21.86
CA GLY A 737 24.08 -38.50 -21.04
C GLY A 737 25.53 -38.97 -21.03
N THR A 738 25.88 -39.96 -21.85
CA THR A 738 27.27 -40.45 -21.97
C THR A 738 28.16 -39.47 -22.69
N LEU A 739 29.44 -39.46 -22.36
CA LEU A 739 30.41 -38.61 -23.03
C LEU A 739 30.53 -38.99 -24.51
N THR A 740 30.61 -38.00 -25.38
CA THR A 740 30.78 -38.22 -26.83
C THR A 740 31.96 -37.40 -27.37
N SER A 741 32.41 -37.74 -28.57
CA SER A 741 33.49 -37.02 -29.24
C SER A 741 33.10 -35.55 -29.51
N ASN A 742 34.10 -34.68 -29.50
CA ASN A 742 33.91 -33.28 -29.89
C ASN A 742 33.44 -33.11 -31.35
N ASP A 743 33.69 -34.11 -32.19
CA ASP A 743 33.27 -34.14 -33.60
C ASP A 743 31.85 -34.67 -33.80
N ASP A 744 31.18 -35.16 -32.75
CA ASP A 744 29.79 -35.61 -32.82
C ASP A 744 28.84 -34.39 -32.98
N GLU A 745 28.25 -34.26 -34.17
CA GLU A 745 27.32 -33.19 -34.50
C GLU A 745 26.01 -33.28 -33.67
N SER A 746 25.62 -34.45 -33.22
CA SER A 746 24.42 -34.67 -32.39
C SER A 746 24.67 -34.37 -30.91
N GLY A 747 25.92 -34.32 -30.48
CA GLY A 747 26.34 -34.09 -29.12
C GLY A 747 26.05 -32.66 -28.66
N ILE A 748 25.62 -32.51 -27.39
CA ILE A 748 25.38 -31.23 -26.73
C ILE A 748 26.40 -30.99 -25.64
N TYR A 749 26.75 -29.70 -25.38
CA TYR A 749 27.62 -29.36 -24.26
C TYR A 749 26.90 -29.44 -22.93
N GLU A 750 27.59 -30.10 -21.95
CA GLU A 750 27.16 -30.15 -20.55
C GLU A 750 28.30 -29.71 -19.64
N TYR A 751 27.98 -29.21 -18.43
CA TYR A 751 28.94 -28.69 -17.46
C TYR A 751 29.11 -29.66 -16.30
N PHE A 752 30.36 -29.92 -15.91
CA PHE A 752 30.73 -30.82 -14.84
C PHE A 752 31.68 -30.14 -13.85
N TYR A 753 31.65 -30.60 -12.60
CA TYR A 753 32.76 -30.36 -11.70
C TYR A 753 33.96 -31.21 -12.14
N GLU A 754 35.17 -30.67 -12.07
CA GLU A 754 36.39 -31.40 -12.44
C GLU A 754 36.53 -32.72 -11.70
N GLU A 755 36.20 -32.76 -10.40
CA GLU A 755 36.26 -33.97 -9.56
C GLU A 755 35.14 -34.97 -9.84
N PHE A 756 34.00 -34.54 -10.38
CA PHE A 756 32.85 -35.39 -10.71
C PHE A 756 32.67 -35.58 -12.21
N TYR A 757 33.68 -35.25 -12.99
CA TYR A 757 33.69 -35.53 -14.41
C TYR A 757 33.68 -37.05 -14.68
N PRO A 758 32.74 -37.59 -15.46
CA PRO A 758 32.66 -38.99 -15.77
C PRO A 758 33.87 -39.43 -16.62
N LYS A 759 34.87 -40.08 -16.02
CA LYS A 759 36.11 -40.50 -16.69
C LYS A 759 35.91 -41.72 -17.58
N ASP A 760 34.91 -42.55 -17.29
CA ASP A 760 34.54 -43.75 -18.03
C ASP A 760 33.09 -43.61 -18.50
N ASN A 761 32.76 -44.20 -19.66
CA ASN A 761 31.41 -44.29 -20.20
C ASN A 761 30.49 -45.19 -19.32
N ALA A 762 30.70 -45.21 -18.02
CA ALA A 762 29.90 -45.97 -17.09
C ALA A 762 28.49 -45.34 -16.98
N PHE A 763 27.52 -46.07 -17.46
CA PHE A 763 26.11 -45.73 -17.35
C PHE A 763 25.69 -45.73 -15.87
N PHE A 764 25.39 -44.58 -15.32
CA PHE A 764 24.85 -44.44 -13.96
C PHE A 764 23.43 -43.90 -14.02
N MET A 765 22.49 -44.66 -13.48
CA MET A 765 21.08 -44.26 -13.41
C MET A 765 20.55 -44.34 -11.97
N ILE A 766 19.88 -43.31 -11.54
CA ILE A 766 19.12 -43.27 -10.29
C ILE A 766 17.73 -43.88 -10.52
N ASN A 767 17.43 -45.01 -9.85
CA ASN A 767 16.18 -45.75 -9.95
C ASN A 767 15.20 -45.45 -8.81
#